data_a0b028a11e734921b8600b9938064c1c
#
_entry.id   a0b028a11e734921b8600b9938064c1c
#
_cell.length_a   1.000
_cell.length_b   1.000
_cell.length_c   1.000
_cell.angle_alpha   90.00
_cell.angle_beta   90.00
_cell.angle_gamma   90.00
#
_symmetry.space_group_name_H-M   'P 1'
#
loop_
_entity.id
_entity.type
_entity.pdbx_description
1 polymer ?
#
loop_
_entity_poly.entity_id
_entity_poly.type
_entity_poly.pdbx_seq_one_letter_code
_entity_poly.pdbx_strand_id
1 'polypeptide(L)'
;MVNLKKRLFLYLLLWAVCGQTIARNVRIYGYVTDSENRGIELANITIAETTTGTTTNKNGYYELLFADRDTVELVFSMIGYTTIRQRIINPQEVMNINVEMPTDEQWIEEVEVRGLKRQDGTMGSIEAQTTRVMPDATGGSIESLLITFAGVNQNNELSSQYNVRGGSFDENQVYVNGLEVHRPLLIRSGQQEGLSFVNPYMVENVQFSAGGYDAQYGDKMSSVLDIEYKRPDRFEASVGASLLGANVYVGHGDSTYSQMHGIRYKTSRYMLGALATAGNYQPDFIDYQTYITWATGKKRHPQSDWRMSFLGNFSQNTYRFTPESMIESFGGQDAKHLQIFYDGQEKDRFTTGFAALGAHGHVSKEVELGFDLSGFYTYEQETYDITGEYYLTDKPLDSIRGEVPEIGSGATSITATTTGVLGTGVYHQHARNRLQAGVVTLSHSGSWKHEDNTLSWGVSGQAELIKDHISEWEWRDSTGYSLPNNNKEMLLYYTMNGDSRMQSARIQGYVQNTHKWNTEKGQVILTIGGRMQWWSLNNEVLPSPRASIVYNPGWKRDFSFRLATGLYYQAPFYKELRDTLTGDDGVTRIKLNKDLRAQRSVHVVLGGDYYFRAWGRPFKLTAEAYYKYIDRMESYTVDNVRVRYSGQNDAFGYAAGLDLKLYGELVPGADSWISFSTMSARQRLIDQPELGWIPSPQEQRYSFSMFFQDYIPQFPQLKFHLKMIWSDGMPFASPRNLASQKTLRMTDYRRIDLGATYAFNAKTAKFMRAPSAKHIAEWAVQFEVFNLVDWRNVNSYFWVSDAYGNQWASPNYLTGRRYNLKITVDLK
;
A
#
# COMPACT_ATOMS: atom_id res chain seq x y z
N MET A 1 2.01 -2.18 -60.78
CA MET A 1 2.73 -3.40 -60.42
C MET A 1 3.08 -3.56 -58.91
N VAL A 2 3.09 -2.54 -58.12
CA VAL A 2 3.49 -2.60 -56.69
C VAL A 2 2.37 -3.20 -55.78
N ASN A 3 1.08 -3.00 -56.14
CA ASN A 3 -0.03 -3.49 -55.34
C ASN A 3 -0.33 -5.00 -55.51
N LEU A 4 0.12 -5.63 -56.58
CA LEU A 4 -0.11 -7.06 -56.81
C LEU A 4 0.88 -7.92 -56.00
N LYS A 5 2.12 -7.43 -55.82
CA LYS A 5 3.14 -8.13 -55.02
C LYS A 5 2.82 -8.10 -53.51
N LYS A 6 2.23 -6.99 -52.99
CA LYS A 6 1.79 -6.94 -51.60
C LYS A 6 0.59 -7.85 -51.29
N ARG A 7 -0.34 -8.00 -52.24
CA ARG A 7 -1.45 -8.93 -52.09
C ARG A 7 -1.01 -10.38 -52.18
N LEU A 8 -0.09 -10.70 -53.09
CA LEU A 8 0.48 -12.04 -53.20
C LEU A 8 1.30 -12.44 -51.96
N PHE A 9 2.03 -11.51 -51.36
CA PHE A 9 2.76 -11.74 -50.11
C PHE A 9 1.82 -11.96 -48.92
N LEU A 10 0.70 -11.25 -48.89
CA LEU A 10 -0.34 -11.43 -47.85
C LEU A 10 -1.05 -12.78 -47.98
N TYR A 11 -1.33 -13.24 -49.18
CA TYR A 11 -1.91 -14.57 -49.45
C TYR A 11 -0.92 -15.71 -49.17
N LEU A 12 0.38 -15.51 -49.45
CA LEU A 12 1.40 -16.47 -49.06
C LEU A 12 1.63 -16.55 -47.55
N LEU A 13 1.52 -15.42 -46.87
CA LEU A 13 1.55 -15.38 -45.37
C LEU A 13 0.32 -16.05 -44.75
N LEU A 14 -0.86 -15.85 -45.34
CA LEU A 14 -2.10 -16.51 -44.90
C LEU A 14 -2.06 -18.03 -45.20
N TRP A 15 -1.42 -18.47 -46.31
CA TRP A 15 -1.31 -19.87 -46.64
C TRP A 15 -0.28 -20.60 -45.81
N ALA A 16 0.80 -19.92 -45.38
CA ALA A 16 1.78 -20.47 -44.46
C ALA A 16 1.23 -20.64 -43.02
N VAL A 17 0.19 -19.89 -42.64
CA VAL A 17 -0.47 -20.03 -41.35
C VAL A 17 -1.52 -21.15 -41.36
N CYS A 18 -2.09 -21.51 -42.52
CA CYS A 18 -3.10 -22.57 -42.64
C CYS A 18 -2.55 -24.00 -42.79
N GLY A 19 -1.23 -24.20 -42.85
CA GLY A 19 -0.61 -25.50 -43.08
C GLY A 19 -0.09 -26.26 -41.88
N GLN A 20 -0.38 -25.81 -40.65
CA GLN A 20 -0.07 -26.60 -39.43
C GLN A 20 -1.17 -27.62 -39.19
N THR A 21 -0.91 -28.87 -39.42
CA THR A 21 -1.66 -30.01 -38.87
C THR A 21 -1.69 -29.83 -37.33
N ILE A 22 -2.83 -29.44 -36.79
CA ILE A 22 -3.05 -29.34 -35.36
C ILE A 22 -3.02 -30.78 -34.83
N ALA A 23 -1.88 -31.19 -34.27
CA ALA A 23 -1.86 -32.39 -33.45
C ALA A 23 -2.87 -32.21 -32.33
N ARG A 24 -3.84 -33.10 -32.20
CA ARG A 24 -4.83 -33.06 -31.14
C ARG A 24 -4.09 -33.18 -29.81
N ASN A 25 -4.17 -32.16 -28.99
CA ASN A 25 -3.59 -32.15 -27.68
C ASN A 25 -4.66 -32.43 -26.64
N VAL A 26 -4.34 -33.29 -25.66
CA VAL A 26 -5.14 -33.58 -24.50
C VAL A 26 -4.69 -32.66 -23.37
N ARG A 27 -5.66 -32.03 -22.73
CA ARG A 27 -5.48 -31.20 -21.56
C ARG A 27 -6.12 -31.87 -20.34
N ILE A 28 -5.29 -32.20 -19.36
CA ILE A 28 -5.76 -32.71 -18.05
C ILE A 28 -5.45 -31.68 -17.00
N TYR A 29 -6.43 -31.32 -16.19
CA TYR A 29 -6.27 -30.39 -15.09
C TYR A 29 -7.06 -30.85 -13.87
N GLY A 30 -6.71 -30.36 -12.68
CA GLY A 30 -7.42 -30.72 -11.46
C GLY A 30 -6.65 -30.28 -10.22
N TYR A 31 -7.12 -30.76 -9.09
CA TYR A 31 -6.50 -30.50 -7.80
C TYR A 31 -5.95 -31.80 -7.20
N VAL A 32 -4.78 -31.70 -6.61
CA VAL A 32 -4.19 -32.73 -5.77
C VAL A 32 -4.34 -32.24 -4.33
N THR A 33 -5.08 -33.03 -3.54
CA THR A 33 -5.41 -32.68 -2.14
C THR A 33 -4.98 -33.78 -1.18
N ASP A 34 -4.81 -33.45 0.08
CA ASP A 34 -4.64 -34.42 1.16
C ASP A 34 -6.00 -34.94 1.67
N SER A 35 -5.96 -35.83 2.68
CA SER A 35 -7.15 -36.39 3.32
C SER A 35 -8.02 -35.37 4.06
N GLU A 36 -7.46 -34.20 4.38
CA GLU A 36 -8.19 -33.05 4.97
C GLU A 36 -8.69 -32.06 3.91
N ASN A 37 -8.56 -32.43 2.62
CA ASN A 37 -9.01 -31.63 1.48
C ASN A 37 -8.19 -30.33 1.26
N ARG A 38 -6.94 -30.28 1.76
CA ARG A 38 -6.00 -29.18 1.53
C ARG A 38 -5.20 -29.45 0.24
N GLY A 39 -4.96 -28.43 -0.57
CA GLY A 39 -4.17 -28.55 -1.77
C GLY A 39 -2.71 -28.87 -1.47
N ILE A 40 -2.12 -29.83 -2.16
CA ILE A 40 -0.72 -30.20 -2.03
C ILE A 40 0.09 -29.42 -3.05
N GLU A 41 0.98 -28.55 -2.60
CA GLU A 41 1.88 -27.76 -3.43
C GLU A 41 3.10 -28.59 -3.87
N LEU A 42 3.59 -28.34 -5.09
CA LEU A 42 4.76 -29.00 -5.69
C LEU A 42 4.62 -30.53 -5.83
N ALA A 43 3.40 -31.06 -5.72
CA ALA A 43 3.17 -32.44 -6.10
C ALA A 43 3.52 -32.63 -7.58
N ASN A 44 4.34 -33.61 -7.87
CA ASN A 44 4.80 -33.90 -9.23
C ASN A 44 3.80 -34.80 -9.93
N ILE A 45 3.29 -34.34 -11.08
CA ILE A 45 2.38 -35.10 -11.95
C ILE A 45 3.13 -35.44 -13.24
N THR A 46 3.43 -36.71 -13.47
CA THR A 46 4.15 -37.18 -14.65
C THR A 46 3.38 -38.22 -15.42
N ILE A 47 3.55 -38.28 -16.72
CA ILE A 47 3.10 -39.39 -17.52
C ILE A 47 4.15 -40.51 -17.41
N ALA A 48 3.74 -41.69 -16.94
CA ALA A 48 4.62 -42.84 -16.75
C ALA A 48 5.45 -43.11 -18.01
N GLU A 49 6.71 -43.46 -17.81
CA GLU A 49 7.68 -43.75 -18.88
C GLU A 49 7.98 -42.60 -19.84
N THR A 50 7.64 -41.37 -19.46
CA THR A 50 7.97 -40.15 -20.26
C THR A 50 8.60 -39.07 -19.43
N THR A 51 9.19 -38.06 -20.08
CA THR A 51 9.67 -36.84 -19.44
C THR A 51 8.60 -35.74 -19.39
N THR A 52 7.35 -36.05 -19.76
CA THR A 52 6.25 -35.07 -19.75
C THR A 52 5.61 -35.06 -18.39
N GLY A 53 5.58 -33.90 -17.77
CA GLY A 53 4.98 -33.71 -16.45
C GLY A 53 4.80 -32.26 -16.11
N THR A 54 4.15 -32.03 -14.98
CA THR A 54 3.91 -30.72 -14.39
C THR A 54 3.94 -30.85 -12.86
N THR A 55 3.92 -29.73 -12.14
CA THR A 55 3.79 -29.69 -10.69
C THR A 55 2.57 -28.90 -10.28
N THR A 56 1.99 -29.23 -9.13
CA THR A 56 0.93 -28.45 -8.55
C THR A 56 1.42 -27.10 -8.07
N ASN A 57 0.54 -26.08 -8.16
CA ASN A 57 0.77 -24.81 -7.50
C ASN A 57 0.40 -24.93 -5.99
N LYS A 58 0.54 -23.82 -5.25
CA LYS A 58 0.25 -23.72 -3.82
C LYS A 58 -1.15 -24.13 -3.38
N ASN A 59 -2.12 -24.10 -4.31
CA ASN A 59 -3.49 -24.54 -4.05
C ASN A 59 -3.73 -25.98 -4.45
N GLY A 60 -2.69 -26.72 -4.83
CA GLY A 60 -2.79 -28.08 -5.32
C GLY A 60 -3.27 -28.19 -6.77
N TYR A 61 -3.46 -27.08 -7.48
CA TYR A 61 -3.91 -27.09 -8.87
C TYR A 61 -2.77 -27.49 -9.82
N TYR A 62 -3.08 -28.36 -10.79
CA TYR A 62 -2.17 -28.73 -11.86
C TYR A 62 -2.86 -28.68 -13.21
N GLU A 63 -2.07 -28.50 -14.25
CA GLU A 63 -2.47 -28.59 -15.63
C GLU A 63 -1.37 -29.26 -16.45
N LEU A 64 -1.74 -30.28 -17.19
CA LEU A 64 -0.84 -31.06 -18.01
C LEU A 64 -1.36 -31.14 -19.45
N LEU A 65 -0.53 -30.69 -20.40
CA LEU A 65 -0.81 -30.72 -21.83
C LEU A 65 0.13 -31.73 -22.49
N PHE A 66 -0.43 -32.65 -23.29
CA PHE A 66 0.34 -33.63 -24.02
C PHE A 66 -0.38 -34.03 -25.31
N ALA A 67 0.38 -34.62 -26.26
CA ALA A 67 -0.17 -35.12 -27.51
C ALA A 67 -1.08 -36.32 -27.25
N ASP A 68 -2.20 -36.41 -27.96
CA ASP A 68 -3.22 -37.47 -27.83
C ASP A 68 -2.59 -38.88 -27.93
N ARG A 69 -3.01 -39.80 -27.04
CA ARG A 69 -2.55 -41.17 -26.90
C ARG A 69 -3.70 -42.05 -26.46
N ASP A 70 -3.75 -43.28 -26.95
CA ASP A 70 -4.82 -44.24 -26.60
C ASP A 70 -4.88 -44.55 -25.10
N THR A 71 -3.76 -44.53 -24.40
CA THR A 71 -3.70 -44.76 -22.96
C THR A 71 -2.61 -43.92 -22.33
N VAL A 72 -2.95 -43.31 -21.21
CA VAL A 72 -2.03 -42.49 -20.40
C VAL A 72 -2.11 -42.91 -18.93
N GLU A 73 -0.97 -43.17 -18.30
CA GLU A 73 -0.87 -43.41 -16.87
C GLU A 73 -0.25 -42.17 -16.21
N LEU A 74 -1.06 -41.45 -15.39
CA LEU A 74 -0.60 -40.32 -14.59
C LEU A 74 -0.04 -40.84 -13.27
N VAL A 75 1.13 -40.35 -12.89
CA VAL A 75 1.77 -40.63 -11.62
C VAL A 75 1.81 -39.33 -10.80
N PHE A 76 1.11 -39.34 -9.67
CA PHE A 76 1.09 -38.24 -8.70
C PHE A 76 2.02 -38.62 -7.57
N SER A 77 3.04 -37.81 -7.31
CA SER A 77 4.03 -38.09 -6.26
C SER A 77 4.45 -36.81 -5.54
N MET A 78 4.57 -36.92 -4.22
CA MET A 78 5.07 -35.86 -3.36
C MET A 78 5.76 -36.47 -2.13
N ILE A 79 6.82 -35.86 -1.63
CA ILE A 79 7.51 -36.31 -0.42
C ILE A 79 6.53 -36.19 0.76
N GLY A 80 6.40 -37.27 1.54
CA GLY A 80 5.44 -37.34 2.67
C GLY A 80 4.05 -37.81 2.32
N TYR A 81 3.78 -38.14 1.06
CA TYR A 81 2.48 -38.65 0.59
C TYR A 81 2.62 -39.94 -0.19
N THR A 82 1.58 -40.78 -0.11
CA THR A 82 1.54 -42.02 -0.88
C THR A 82 1.42 -41.71 -2.37
N THR A 83 2.32 -42.26 -3.19
CA THR A 83 2.29 -42.09 -4.64
C THR A 83 1.04 -42.75 -5.25
N ILE A 84 0.26 -41.99 -6.03
CA ILE A 84 -0.95 -42.47 -6.70
C ILE A 84 -0.70 -42.60 -8.21
N ARG A 85 -1.17 -43.70 -8.78
CA ARG A 85 -1.13 -43.96 -10.23
C ARG A 85 -2.53 -44.07 -10.77
N GLN A 86 -2.83 -43.29 -11.80
CA GLN A 86 -4.15 -43.28 -12.43
C GLN A 86 -4.05 -43.52 -13.94
N ARG A 87 -4.60 -44.63 -14.40
CA ARG A 87 -4.62 -45.02 -15.81
C ARG A 87 -5.89 -44.50 -16.48
N ILE A 88 -5.73 -43.81 -17.61
CA ILE A 88 -6.78 -43.22 -18.42
C ILE A 88 -6.72 -43.86 -19.81
N ILE A 89 -7.83 -44.42 -20.28
CA ILE A 89 -7.97 -45.04 -21.59
C ILE A 89 -8.77 -44.07 -22.45
N ASN A 90 -8.32 -43.78 -23.66
CA ASN A 90 -8.93 -42.85 -24.61
C ASN A 90 -9.25 -41.49 -23.98
N PRO A 91 -8.23 -40.70 -23.54
CA PRO A 91 -8.48 -39.46 -22.88
C PRO A 91 -9.25 -38.47 -23.77
N GLN A 92 -10.20 -37.76 -23.18
CA GLN A 92 -10.91 -36.70 -23.89
C GLN A 92 -10.02 -35.47 -24.04
N GLU A 93 -10.36 -34.61 -25.01
CA GLU A 93 -9.59 -33.41 -25.30
C GLU A 93 -9.36 -32.51 -24.05
N VAL A 94 -10.35 -32.47 -23.13
CA VAL A 94 -10.26 -31.75 -21.85
C VAL A 94 -10.84 -32.64 -20.76
N MET A 95 -10.05 -32.90 -19.71
CA MET A 95 -10.47 -33.70 -18.56
C MET A 95 -10.12 -33.00 -17.25
N ASN A 96 -11.08 -33.07 -16.30
CA ASN A 96 -10.85 -32.65 -14.92
C ASN A 96 -10.62 -33.90 -14.05
N ILE A 97 -9.44 -34.00 -13.42
CA ILE A 97 -9.07 -35.12 -12.56
C ILE A 97 -8.55 -34.58 -11.24
N ASN A 98 -9.33 -34.77 -10.19
CA ASN A 98 -8.91 -34.44 -8.82
C ASN A 98 -8.42 -35.71 -8.14
N VAL A 99 -7.29 -35.59 -7.42
CA VAL A 99 -6.65 -36.71 -6.77
C VAL A 99 -6.42 -36.37 -5.30
N GLU A 100 -6.87 -37.26 -4.43
CA GLU A 100 -6.58 -37.22 -2.99
C GLU A 100 -5.38 -38.11 -2.71
N MET A 101 -4.29 -37.55 -2.15
CA MET A 101 -3.10 -38.29 -1.76
C MET A 101 -3.07 -38.42 -0.24
N PRO A 102 -3.22 -39.62 0.33
CA PRO A 102 -3.08 -39.84 1.75
C PRO A 102 -1.62 -39.63 2.19
N THR A 103 -1.43 -39.10 3.39
CA THR A 103 -0.12 -38.92 4.01
C THR A 103 0.53 -40.26 4.32
N ASP A 104 1.84 -40.36 4.07
CA ASP A 104 2.64 -41.50 4.48
C ASP A 104 3.09 -41.27 5.95
N GLU A 105 2.61 -42.07 6.89
CA GLU A 105 2.77 -41.81 8.36
C GLU A 105 4.21 -41.78 8.86
N GLN A 106 5.22 -41.94 8.02
CA GLN A 106 6.63 -41.99 8.43
C GLN A 106 7.38 -40.65 8.38
N TRP A 107 6.82 -39.58 7.79
CA TRP A 107 7.50 -38.28 7.75
C TRP A 107 6.50 -37.12 7.80
N ILE A 108 6.44 -36.41 8.92
CA ILE A 108 5.69 -35.18 9.09
C ILE A 108 6.66 -34.00 9.20
N GLU A 109 6.77 -33.19 8.16
CA GLU A 109 7.01 -31.77 8.26
C GLU A 109 5.89 -31.08 7.51
N GLU A 110 5.13 -30.27 8.24
CA GLU A 110 3.92 -29.60 7.84
C GLU A 110 4.22 -28.51 6.79
N VAL A 111 3.95 -28.78 5.53
CA VAL A 111 3.98 -27.76 4.46
C VAL A 111 2.61 -27.11 4.37
N GLU A 112 2.49 -25.94 4.94
CA GLU A 112 1.22 -25.19 5.05
C GLU A 112 0.95 -24.33 3.80
N VAL A 113 -0.18 -24.56 3.15
CA VAL A 113 -0.62 -23.81 1.95
C VAL A 113 -1.14 -22.41 2.33
N ARG A 114 -0.45 -21.35 1.94
CA ARG A 114 -0.59 -19.98 2.46
C ARG A 114 -1.89 -19.23 2.08
N GLY A 115 -2.54 -19.50 0.97
CA GLY A 115 -3.65 -18.67 0.46
C GLY A 115 -5.02 -18.86 1.13
N LEU A 116 -5.28 -20.07 1.66
CA LEU A 116 -6.54 -20.44 2.33
C LEU A 116 -6.34 -20.83 3.79
N LYS A 117 -5.16 -20.53 4.36
CA LYS A 117 -4.84 -20.84 5.75
C LYS A 117 -5.87 -20.24 6.69
N ARG A 118 -6.33 -21.02 7.66
CA ARG A 118 -7.14 -20.51 8.75
C ARG A 118 -6.34 -19.51 9.55
N GLN A 119 -6.99 -18.42 9.94
CA GLN A 119 -6.36 -17.39 10.75
C GLN A 119 -6.56 -17.71 12.23
N ASP A 120 -5.47 -17.77 12.97
CA ASP A 120 -5.49 -17.96 14.44
C ASP A 120 -5.78 -16.65 15.20
N GLY A 121 -5.99 -15.54 14.47
CA GLY A 121 -6.24 -14.20 15.01
C GLY A 121 -6.81 -13.25 13.96
N THR A 122 -6.54 -11.97 14.11
CA THR A 122 -6.99 -10.90 13.20
C THR A 122 -6.00 -10.58 12.08
N MET A 123 -4.80 -11.20 12.08
CA MET A 123 -3.79 -11.02 11.04
C MET A 123 -4.08 -11.92 9.85
N GLY A 124 -4.35 -11.33 8.69
CA GLY A 124 -4.57 -12.03 7.43
C GLY A 124 -3.28 -12.12 6.61
N SER A 125 -2.95 -13.32 6.09
CA SER A 125 -1.80 -13.50 5.20
C SER A 125 -2.12 -13.05 3.76
N ILE A 126 -1.14 -12.43 3.12
CA ILE A 126 -1.24 -11.87 1.77
C ILE A 126 -0.06 -12.38 0.95
N GLU A 127 -0.31 -12.75 -0.30
CA GLU A 127 0.75 -13.17 -1.20
C GLU A 127 1.49 -11.98 -1.81
N ALA A 128 2.74 -11.81 -1.40
CA ALA A 128 3.58 -10.72 -1.89
C ALA A 128 3.88 -10.78 -3.39
N GLN A 129 3.92 -11.99 -3.98
CA GLN A 129 4.23 -12.15 -5.41
C GLN A 129 3.19 -11.51 -6.33
N THR A 130 1.95 -11.36 -5.88
CA THR A 130 0.88 -10.68 -6.63
C THR A 130 1.24 -9.22 -6.95
N THR A 131 2.03 -8.55 -6.12
CA THR A 131 2.50 -7.18 -6.39
C THR A 131 3.36 -7.06 -7.64
N ARG A 132 4.00 -8.14 -8.08
CA ARG A 132 4.87 -8.15 -9.28
C ARG A 132 4.08 -8.10 -10.58
N VAL A 133 2.85 -8.61 -10.57
CA VAL A 133 1.99 -8.76 -11.76
C VAL A 133 0.79 -7.81 -11.75
N MET A 134 0.37 -7.32 -10.59
CA MET A 134 -0.74 -6.39 -10.47
C MET A 134 -0.39 -5.04 -11.11
N PRO A 135 -1.25 -4.49 -12.01
CA PRO A 135 -1.05 -3.16 -12.57
C PRO A 135 -1.02 -2.10 -11.47
N ASP A 136 0.06 -1.32 -11.44
CA ASP A 136 0.26 -0.32 -10.39
C ASP A 136 0.99 0.92 -10.90
N ALA A 137 0.33 2.08 -10.79
CA ALA A 137 0.89 3.37 -11.17
C ALA A 137 2.09 3.79 -10.30
N THR A 138 2.28 3.18 -9.14
CA THR A 138 3.46 3.39 -8.28
C THR A 138 4.64 2.52 -8.67
N GLY A 139 4.51 1.64 -9.66
CA GLY A 139 5.59 0.74 -10.12
C GLY A 139 5.75 -0.53 -9.30
N GLY A 140 4.74 -0.91 -8.52
CA GLY A 140 4.68 -2.12 -7.68
C GLY A 140 5.02 -1.85 -6.22
N SER A 141 4.00 -1.80 -5.37
CA SER A 141 4.15 -1.65 -3.93
C SER A 141 3.20 -2.58 -3.16
N ILE A 142 3.55 -2.93 -1.94
CA ILE A 142 2.67 -3.71 -1.04
C ILE A 142 1.42 -2.89 -0.70
N GLU A 143 1.56 -1.60 -0.49
CA GLU A 143 0.47 -0.69 -0.17
C GLU A 143 -0.57 -0.65 -1.31
N SER A 144 -0.13 -0.68 -2.56
CA SER A 144 -1.04 -0.75 -3.71
C SER A 144 -1.85 -2.05 -3.77
N LEU A 145 -1.30 -3.15 -3.23
CA LEU A 145 -2.03 -4.39 -3.04
C LEU A 145 -3.07 -4.25 -1.92
N LEU A 146 -2.71 -3.62 -0.79
CA LEU A 146 -3.62 -3.42 0.34
C LEU A 146 -4.87 -2.63 -0.02
N ILE A 147 -4.79 -1.66 -0.93
CA ILE A 147 -5.93 -0.85 -1.38
C ILE A 147 -7.03 -1.71 -2.04
N THR A 148 -6.68 -2.89 -2.51
CA THR A 148 -7.67 -3.82 -3.07
C THR A 148 -8.38 -4.66 -2.00
N PHE A 149 -8.09 -4.43 -0.72
CA PHE A 149 -8.71 -5.16 0.40
C PHE A 149 -9.85 -4.35 1.03
N ALA A 150 -10.78 -5.09 1.61
CA ALA A 150 -11.88 -4.49 2.30
C ALA A 150 -11.40 -3.64 3.50
N GLY A 151 -12.03 -2.50 3.73
CA GLY A 151 -11.67 -1.55 4.79
C GLY A 151 -10.43 -0.70 4.52
N VAL A 152 -9.76 -0.87 3.38
CA VAL A 152 -8.59 -0.08 2.97
C VAL A 152 -8.94 0.80 1.79
N ASN A 153 -8.56 2.06 1.85
CA ASN A 153 -8.80 3.03 0.80
C ASN A 153 -7.63 4.00 0.62
N GLN A 154 -7.66 4.70 -0.48
CA GLN A 154 -6.65 5.66 -0.90
C GLN A 154 -7.33 6.78 -1.70
N ASN A 155 -6.79 7.97 -1.63
CA ASN A 155 -7.26 9.14 -2.37
C ASN A 155 -6.29 9.60 -3.46
N ASN A 156 -5.11 9.01 -3.55
CA ASN A 156 -4.09 9.39 -4.53
C ASN A 156 -3.31 8.15 -5.00
N GLU A 157 -3.47 7.80 -6.29
CA GLU A 157 -2.81 6.63 -6.90
C GLU A 157 -1.28 6.73 -7.02
N LEU A 158 -0.69 7.89 -6.77
CA LEU A 158 0.76 8.10 -6.81
C LEU A 158 1.40 7.99 -5.43
N SER A 159 0.59 7.80 -4.37
CA SER A 159 1.05 7.70 -2.99
C SER A 159 1.13 6.26 -2.52
N SER A 160 2.06 5.94 -1.62
CA SER A 160 2.07 4.72 -0.82
C SER A 160 1.25 4.83 0.47
N GLN A 161 0.65 5.99 0.72
CA GLN A 161 -0.22 6.21 1.88
C GLN A 161 -1.58 5.53 1.66
N TYR A 162 -2.06 4.85 2.68
CA TYR A 162 -3.38 4.21 2.68
C TYR A 162 -4.10 4.49 4.00
N ASN A 163 -5.40 4.54 3.94
CA ASN A 163 -6.29 4.77 5.07
C ASN A 163 -7.03 3.49 5.42
N VAL A 164 -7.28 3.23 6.70
CA VAL A 164 -7.94 2.00 7.14
C VAL A 164 -9.09 2.33 8.07
N ARG A 165 -10.30 1.91 7.69
CA ARG A 165 -11.51 2.03 8.51
C ARG A 165 -11.69 3.42 9.10
N GLY A 166 -11.57 4.45 8.25
CA GLY A 166 -11.75 5.86 8.61
C GLY A 166 -10.59 6.51 9.36
N GLY A 167 -9.52 5.78 9.65
CA GLY A 167 -8.28 6.35 10.18
C GLY A 167 -7.38 6.89 9.08
N SER A 168 -6.50 7.83 9.44
CA SER A 168 -5.53 8.41 8.52
C SER A 168 -4.34 7.47 8.29
N PHE A 169 -3.53 7.80 7.28
CA PHE A 169 -2.31 7.02 6.99
C PHE A 169 -1.30 7.00 8.15
N ASP A 170 -1.32 8.01 9.03
CA ASP A 170 -0.46 8.10 10.21
C ASP A 170 -0.83 7.10 11.31
N GLU A 171 -2.05 6.54 11.26
CA GLU A 171 -2.56 5.57 12.21
C GLU A 171 -2.19 4.11 11.84
N ASN A 172 -1.39 3.90 10.79
CA ASN A 172 -1.00 2.59 10.32
C ASN A 172 0.44 2.28 10.75
N GLN A 173 0.67 1.08 11.27
CA GLN A 173 1.99 0.61 11.69
C GLN A 173 2.53 -0.39 10.68
N VAL A 174 3.81 -0.25 10.34
CA VAL A 174 4.52 -1.16 9.45
C VAL A 174 5.71 -1.76 10.18
N TYR A 175 5.82 -3.09 10.12
CA TYR A 175 6.97 -3.84 10.62
C TYR A 175 7.64 -4.58 9.47
N VAL A 176 8.96 -4.68 9.53
CA VAL A 176 9.75 -5.55 8.64
C VAL A 176 10.64 -6.42 9.53
N ASN A 177 10.43 -7.74 9.48
CA ASN A 177 11.11 -8.70 10.34
C ASN A 177 10.99 -8.36 11.85
N GLY A 178 9.81 -7.89 12.28
CA GLY A 178 9.55 -7.47 13.67
C GLY A 178 10.07 -6.07 14.04
N LEU A 179 10.77 -5.39 13.13
CA LEU A 179 11.32 -4.05 13.35
C LEU A 179 10.36 -2.98 12.85
N GLU A 180 10.10 -1.97 13.67
CA GLU A 180 9.26 -0.83 13.29
C GLU A 180 9.91 0.01 12.19
N VAL A 181 9.15 0.33 11.16
CA VAL A 181 9.58 1.18 10.03
C VAL A 181 9.09 2.60 10.22
N HIS A 182 10.03 3.54 10.25
CA HIS A 182 9.75 4.97 10.30
C HIS A 182 9.73 5.59 8.91
N ARG A 183 8.91 6.64 8.73
CA ARG A 183 8.80 7.41 7.47
C ARG A 183 9.37 8.82 7.66
N PRO A 184 9.83 9.48 6.56
CA PRO A 184 10.13 10.91 6.59
C PRO A 184 8.92 11.73 7.04
N LEU A 185 9.17 12.81 7.78
CA LEU A 185 8.13 13.58 8.47
C LEU A 185 7.56 14.73 7.63
N LEU A 186 8.34 15.31 6.70
CA LEU A 186 7.91 16.48 5.92
C LEU A 186 7.18 16.14 4.62
N ILE A 187 7.20 14.90 4.15
CA ILE A 187 6.49 14.50 2.93
C ILE A 187 5.01 14.85 3.05
N ARG A 188 4.48 15.61 2.07
CA ARG A 188 3.12 16.16 2.09
C ARG A 188 2.13 15.40 1.21
N SER A 189 2.57 14.97 0.03
CA SER A 189 1.67 14.43 -1.00
C SER A 189 2.36 13.35 -1.82
N GLY A 190 1.56 12.59 -2.58
CA GLY A 190 2.07 11.56 -3.48
C GLY A 190 3.03 12.06 -4.56
N GLN A 191 3.00 13.34 -4.90
CA GLN A 191 3.95 13.95 -5.83
C GLN A 191 5.35 14.03 -5.25
N GLN A 192 5.47 14.26 -3.94
CA GLN A 192 6.74 14.33 -3.19
C GLN A 192 7.13 12.99 -2.58
N GLU A 193 6.20 12.03 -2.52
CA GLU A 193 6.42 10.76 -1.89
C GLU A 193 7.35 9.88 -2.72
N GLY A 194 8.35 9.34 -2.06
CA GLY A 194 9.29 8.43 -2.66
C GLY A 194 8.77 7.00 -2.75
N LEU A 195 9.71 6.08 -2.74
CA LEU A 195 9.42 4.66 -2.65
C LEU A 195 8.90 4.31 -1.25
N SER A 196 7.97 3.36 -1.18
CA SER A 196 7.68 2.64 0.06
C SER A 196 8.97 2.02 0.61
N PHE A 197 9.12 1.98 1.94
CA PHE A 197 10.27 1.30 2.57
C PHE A 197 10.40 -0.14 2.06
N VAL A 198 9.27 -0.83 1.91
CA VAL A 198 9.25 -2.24 1.55
C VAL A 198 9.65 -2.44 0.09
N ASN A 199 10.66 -3.28 -0.13
CA ASN A 199 11.02 -3.74 -1.46
C ASN A 199 10.29 -5.06 -1.78
N PRO A 200 9.29 -5.10 -2.69
CA PRO A 200 8.48 -6.29 -2.95
C PRO A 200 9.28 -7.51 -3.42
N TYR A 201 10.45 -7.30 -4.02
CA TYR A 201 11.32 -8.39 -4.48
C TYR A 201 12.01 -9.14 -3.31
N MET A 202 12.12 -8.49 -2.15
CA MET A 202 12.73 -9.04 -0.94
C MET A 202 11.70 -9.71 -0.02
N VAL A 203 10.41 -9.56 -0.29
CA VAL A 203 9.33 -10.01 0.60
C VAL A 203 9.01 -11.49 0.41
N GLU A 204 8.94 -12.22 1.51
CA GLU A 204 8.48 -13.61 1.58
C GLU A 204 7.02 -13.69 2.00
N ASN A 205 6.66 -13.01 3.09
CA ASN A 205 5.33 -13.06 3.67
C ASN A 205 4.85 -11.67 4.06
N VAL A 206 3.55 -11.45 3.95
CA VAL A 206 2.89 -10.21 4.38
C VAL A 206 1.69 -10.60 5.22
N GLN A 207 1.59 -10.02 6.41
CA GLN A 207 0.43 -10.13 7.28
C GLN A 207 -0.18 -8.75 7.49
N PHE A 208 -1.49 -8.67 7.45
CA PHE A 208 -2.22 -7.43 7.59
C PHE A 208 -3.42 -7.58 8.50
N SER A 209 -3.64 -6.60 9.39
CA SER A 209 -4.84 -6.46 10.19
C SER A 209 -5.41 -5.05 10.08
N ALA A 210 -6.69 -4.95 9.79
CA ALA A 210 -7.42 -3.69 9.75
C ALA A 210 -7.98 -3.26 11.12
N GLY A 211 -7.50 -3.84 12.22
CA GLY A 211 -7.88 -3.54 13.59
C GLY A 211 -8.12 -4.79 14.44
N GLY A 212 -8.16 -4.62 15.75
CA GLY A 212 -8.29 -5.75 16.68
C GLY A 212 -7.01 -6.57 16.84
N TYR A 213 -5.86 -6.07 16.43
CA TYR A 213 -4.58 -6.77 16.48
C TYR A 213 -4.02 -6.93 17.90
N ASP A 214 -3.17 -7.94 18.06
CA ASP A 214 -2.65 -8.43 19.33
C ASP A 214 -1.73 -7.43 20.06
N ALA A 215 -1.42 -7.71 21.35
CA ALA A 215 -0.65 -6.81 22.21
C ALA A 215 0.82 -6.64 21.81
N GLN A 216 1.37 -7.56 21.03
CA GLN A 216 2.74 -7.44 20.50
C GLN A 216 2.92 -6.21 19.58
N TYR A 217 1.87 -5.78 18.90
CA TYR A 217 1.88 -4.60 18.03
C TYR A 217 1.43 -3.35 18.80
N GLY A 218 2.08 -2.21 18.58
CA GLY A 218 1.84 -1.00 19.39
C GLY A 218 1.67 0.29 18.61
N ASP A 219 1.37 1.32 19.35
CA ASP A 219 1.51 2.75 19.04
C ASP A 219 0.72 3.31 17.86
N LYS A 220 -0.24 2.57 17.30
CA LYS A 220 -1.13 3.01 16.22
C LYS A 220 -2.56 2.56 16.45
N MET A 221 -3.52 3.25 15.82
CA MET A 221 -4.95 3.06 16.09
C MET A 221 -5.73 2.42 14.94
N SER A 222 -5.14 2.22 13.75
CA SER A 222 -5.94 1.73 12.61
C SER A 222 -5.50 0.38 12.10
N SER A 223 -4.28 0.20 11.66
CA SER A 223 -3.85 -1.08 11.10
C SER A 223 -2.41 -1.46 11.44
N VAL A 224 -2.13 -2.73 11.24
CA VAL A 224 -0.77 -3.28 11.29
C VAL A 224 -0.48 -4.02 9.99
N LEU A 225 0.67 -3.74 9.42
CA LEU A 225 1.28 -4.44 8.31
C LEU A 225 2.60 -5.04 8.79
N ASP A 226 2.67 -6.36 8.86
CA ASP A 226 3.85 -7.09 9.28
C ASP A 226 4.42 -7.88 8.09
N ILE A 227 5.68 -7.63 7.78
CA ILE A 227 6.37 -8.10 6.58
C ILE A 227 7.59 -8.90 6.98
N GLU A 228 7.68 -10.08 6.42
CA GLU A 228 8.85 -10.94 6.54
C GLU A 228 9.63 -10.95 5.23
N TYR A 229 10.93 -10.71 5.31
CA TYR A 229 11.84 -10.76 4.17
C TYR A 229 12.33 -12.18 3.92
N LYS A 230 12.57 -12.51 2.65
CA LYS A 230 13.10 -13.79 2.19
C LYS A 230 14.45 -14.12 2.84
N ARG A 231 14.76 -15.40 2.85
CA ARG A 231 16.08 -15.94 3.15
C ARG A 231 16.47 -16.89 2.03
N PRO A 232 17.06 -16.39 0.96
CA PRO A 232 17.49 -17.23 -0.15
C PRO A 232 18.44 -18.35 0.34
N ASP A 233 18.18 -19.58 -0.11
CA ASP A 233 19.01 -20.76 0.13
C ASP A 233 19.90 -21.12 -1.07
N ARG A 234 19.73 -20.40 -2.18
CA ARG A 234 20.44 -20.54 -3.43
C ARG A 234 20.57 -19.19 -4.10
N PHE A 235 21.35 -19.13 -5.19
CA PHE A 235 21.42 -17.91 -6.00
C PHE A 235 20.08 -17.65 -6.69
N GLU A 236 19.58 -16.43 -6.54
CA GLU A 236 18.45 -15.90 -7.27
C GLU A 236 18.67 -14.41 -7.54
N ALA A 237 18.26 -13.94 -8.70
CA ALA A 237 18.31 -12.53 -9.00
C ALA A 237 17.13 -12.11 -9.90
N SER A 238 16.77 -10.84 -9.83
CA SER A 238 15.72 -10.25 -10.67
C SER A 238 16.12 -8.85 -11.11
N VAL A 239 16.00 -8.58 -12.39
CA VAL A 239 16.21 -7.26 -12.97
C VAL A 239 14.95 -6.83 -13.67
N GLY A 240 14.42 -5.68 -13.32
CA GLY A 240 13.23 -5.11 -13.92
C GLY A 240 13.45 -3.68 -14.39
N ALA A 241 12.83 -3.32 -15.51
CA ALA A 241 12.80 -1.96 -16.03
C ALA A 241 11.42 -1.64 -16.60
N SER A 242 10.97 -0.41 -16.40
CA SER A 242 9.70 0.10 -16.93
C SER A 242 9.79 1.62 -17.17
N LEU A 243 8.74 2.21 -17.73
CA LEU A 243 8.65 3.68 -17.84
C LEU A 243 8.58 4.37 -16.48
N LEU A 244 8.27 3.64 -15.40
CA LEU A 244 8.16 4.17 -14.03
C LEU A 244 9.45 3.99 -13.22
N GLY A 245 10.46 3.29 -13.75
CA GLY A 245 11.74 3.09 -13.09
C GLY A 245 12.37 1.73 -13.35
N ALA A 246 13.34 1.37 -12.53
CA ALA A 246 14.10 0.13 -12.63
C ALA A 246 14.38 -0.44 -11.24
N ASN A 247 14.55 -1.77 -11.18
CA ASN A 247 14.95 -2.48 -9.97
C ASN A 247 15.95 -3.59 -10.28
N VAL A 248 16.81 -3.83 -9.31
CA VAL A 248 17.73 -4.97 -9.29
C VAL A 248 17.63 -5.63 -7.94
N TYR A 249 17.44 -6.93 -7.93
CA TYR A 249 17.44 -7.77 -6.74
C TYR A 249 18.44 -8.90 -6.93
N VAL A 250 19.22 -9.20 -5.92
CA VAL A 250 20.15 -10.34 -5.89
C VAL A 250 20.08 -10.98 -4.52
N GLY A 251 19.87 -12.28 -4.49
CA GLY A 251 19.88 -13.12 -3.30
C GLY A 251 20.82 -14.30 -3.46
N HIS A 252 21.48 -14.70 -2.39
CA HIS A 252 22.31 -15.89 -2.33
C HIS A 252 22.44 -16.39 -0.90
N GLY A 253 22.48 -17.70 -0.73
CA GLY A 253 22.69 -18.27 0.58
C GLY A 253 22.75 -19.78 0.59
N ASP A 254 22.79 -20.30 1.79
CA ASP A 254 22.67 -21.71 2.14
C ASP A 254 21.91 -21.87 3.47
N SER A 255 21.91 -23.05 4.06
CA SER A 255 21.23 -23.31 5.33
C SER A 255 21.74 -22.49 6.53
N THR A 256 22.98 -21.95 6.45
CA THR A 256 23.64 -21.23 7.56
C THR A 256 23.78 -19.75 7.30
N TYR A 257 23.90 -19.35 6.05
CA TYR A 257 24.11 -17.97 5.64
C TYR A 257 23.16 -17.60 4.51
N SER A 258 22.57 -16.42 4.60
CA SER A 258 21.74 -15.88 3.54
C SER A 258 21.97 -14.39 3.43
N GLN A 259 22.08 -13.88 2.22
CA GLN A 259 22.15 -12.45 1.94
C GLN A 259 21.27 -12.10 0.77
N MET A 260 20.71 -10.91 0.81
CA MET A 260 20.02 -10.33 -0.32
C MET A 260 20.19 -8.81 -0.36
N HIS A 261 20.19 -8.29 -1.58
CA HIS A 261 20.40 -6.89 -1.89
C HIS A 261 19.37 -6.45 -2.91
N GLY A 262 18.80 -5.28 -2.71
CA GLY A 262 17.86 -4.65 -3.63
C GLY A 262 18.21 -3.20 -3.89
N ILE A 263 18.23 -2.80 -5.16
CA ILE A 263 18.35 -1.40 -5.58
C ILE A 263 17.11 -1.07 -6.39
N ARG A 264 16.45 0.06 -6.07
CA ARG A 264 15.33 0.56 -6.84
C ARG A 264 15.57 2.01 -7.22
N TYR A 265 15.24 2.31 -8.46
CA TYR A 265 15.08 3.67 -8.96
C TYR A 265 13.65 3.84 -9.45
N LYS A 266 13.00 4.93 -9.04
CA LYS A 266 11.64 5.26 -9.48
C LYS A 266 11.58 6.72 -9.92
N THR A 267 10.81 6.98 -10.96
CA THR A 267 10.46 8.33 -11.37
C THR A 267 8.97 8.37 -11.73
N SER A 268 8.27 9.37 -11.23
CA SER A 268 6.85 9.59 -11.55
C SER A 268 6.65 10.68 -12.61
N ARG A 269 7.73 11.15 -13.25
CA ARG A 269 7.66 12.23 -14.27
C ARG A 269 6.63 11.95 -15.36
N TYR A 270 6.64 10.71 -15.88
CA TYR A 270 5.71 10.29 -16.92
C TYR A 270 4.25 10.31 -16.46
N MET A 271 3.99 9.92 -15.20
CA MET A 271 2.65 9.95 -14.62
C MET A 271 2.21 11.39 -14.33
N LEU A 272 3.06 12.17 -13.68
CA LEU A 272 2.79 13.54 -13.28
C LEU A 272 2.58 14.49 -14.48
N GLY A 273 3.21 14.24 -15.62
CA GLY A 273 2.94 14.95 -16.87
C GLY A 273 1.53 14.77 -17.44
N ALA A 274 0.67 13.99 -16.79
CA ALA A 274 -0.76 13.84 -17.10
C ALA A 274 -1.66 14.65 -16.17
N LEU A 275 -1.10 15.31 -15.16
CA LEU A 275 -1.89 16.14 -14.25
C LEU A 275 -2.44 17.36 -15.00
N ALA A 276 -3.63 17.78 -14.61
CA ALA A 276 -4.26 18.99 -15.16
C ALA A 276 -3.49 20.26 -14.74
N THR A 277 -2.84 20.24 -13.56
CA THR A 277 -1.94 21.32 -13.14
C THR A 277 -0.66 21.25 -13.97
N ALA A 278 -0.50 22.19 -14.87
CA ALA A 278 0.68 22.28 -15.71
C ALA A 278 1.94 22.56 -14.87
N GLY A 279 3.02 21.84 -15.18
CA GLY A 279 4.29 22.05 -14.52
C GLY A 279 5.33 21.01 -14.88
N ASN A 280 6.58 21.39 -14.74
CA ASN A 280 7.70 20.47 -14.90
C ASN A 280 8.00 19.78 -13.58
N TYR A 281 7.49 18.56 -13.44
CA TYR A 281 7.67 17.70 -12.28
C TYR A 281 8.86 16.77 -12.49
N GLN A 282 9.82 16.82 -11.57
CA GLN A 282 11.04 16.01 -11.61
C GLN A 282 11.25 15.25 -10.28
N PRO A 283 10.41 14.27 -9.95
CA PRO A 283 10.64 13.39 -8.83
C PRO A 283 11.62 12.29 -9.23
N ASP A 284 12.65 12.10 -8.43
CA ASP A 284 13.63 11.04 -8.57
C ASP A 284 13.84 10.37 -7.22
N PHE A 285 13.61 9.05 -7.18
CA PHE A 285 13.70 8.25 -5.97
C PHE A 285 14.68 7.11 -6.19
N ILE A 286 15.61 6.95 -5.28
CA ILE A 286 16.53 5.82 -5.26
C ILE A 286 16.61 5.24 -3.85
N ASP A 287 16.60 3.93 -3.74
CA ASP A 287 16.91 3.24 -2.50
C ASP A 287 17.82 2.02 -2.73
N TYR A 288 18.56 1.69 -1.70
CA TYR A 288 19.31 0.46 -1.55
C TYR A 288 18.92 -0.21 -0.25
N GLN A 289 18.62 -1.50 -0.33
CA GLN A 289 18.32 -2.34 0.83
C GLN A 289 19.19 -3.58 0.85
N THR A 290 19.55 -4.02 2.04
CA THR A 290 20.27 -5.27 2.26
C THR A 290 19.71 -5.99 3.47
N TYR A 291 19.59 -7.30 3.39
CA TYR A 291 19.26 -8.17 4.52
C TYR A 291 20.17 -9.36 4.51
N ILE A 292 20.90 -9.56 5.60
CA ILE A 292 21.91 -10.60 5.75
C ILE A 292 21.57 -11.37 7.01
N THR A 293 21.58 -12.70 6.94
CA THR A 293 21.37 -13.57 8.10
C THR A 293 22.44 -14.64 8.15
N TRP A 294 22.85 -15.02 9.37
CA TRP A 294 23.76 -16.15 9.59
C TRP A 294 23.38 -16.87 10.86
N ALA A 295 23.42 -18.22 10.80
CA ALA A 295 23.17 -19.10 11.92
C ALA A 295 24.48 -19.49 12.59
N THR A 296 24.50 -19.54 13.92
CA THR A 296 25.71 -19.83 14.70
C THR A 296 25.84 -21.33 15.03
N GLY A 297 24.83 -22.16 14.76
CA GLY A 297 24.77 -23.55 15.16
C GLY A 297 25.43 -24.51 14.18
N LYS A 298 25.89 -25.64 14.71
CA LYS A 298 26.39 -26.75 13.88
C LYS A 298 25.19 -27.56 13.35
N LYS A 299 25.24 -27.98 12.07
CA LYS A 299 24.23 -28.79 11.35
C LYS A 299 23.58 -29.97 12.11
N ARG A 300 24.07 -30.32 13.30
CA ARG A 300 23.64 -31.48 14.09
C ARG A 300 22.60 -31.18 15.19
N HIS A 301 22.36 -29.93 15.55
CA HIS A 301 21.40 -29.54 16.59
C HIS A 301 20.61 -28.29 16.18
N PRO A 302 19.59 -28.41 15.33
CA PRO A 302 18.79 -27.26 14.85
C PRO A 302 17.97 -26.58 15.96
N GLN A 303 17.91 -27.16 17.16
CA GLN A 303 17.07 -26.68 18.27
C GLN A 303 17.74 -25.68 19.23
N SER A 304 19.02 -25.34 19.01
CA SER A 304 19.77 -24.37 19.83
C SER A 304 20.48 -23.32 19.00
N ASP A 305 20.02 -23.10 17.76
CA ASP A 305 20.70 -22.24 16.83
C ASP A 305 20.23 -20.80 16.97
N TRP A 306 21.19 -19.92 17.28
CA TRP A 306 20.98 -18.47 17.18
C TRP A 306 21.20 -18.03 15.75
N ARG A 307 20.29 -17.19 15.28
CA ARG A 307 20.40 -16.52 14.00
C ARG A 307 20.62 -15.03 14.23
N MET A 308 21.73 -14.55 13.73
CA MET A 308 22.02 -13.13 13.67
C MET A 308 21.47 -12.56 12.37
N SER A 309 21.08 -11.32 12.39
CA SER A 309 20.59 -10.61 11.20
C SER A 309 21.12 -9.19 11.14
N PHE A 310 21.30 -8.70 9.93
CA PHE A 310 21.55 -7.30 9.64
C PHE A 310 20.57 -6.83 8.54
N LEU A 311 19.78 -5.80 8.83
CA LEU A 311 18.91 -5.12 7.89
C LEU A 311 19.42 -3.69 7.70
N GLY A 312 19.71 -3.31 6.47
CA GLY A 312 20.14 -1.96 6.11
C GLY A 312 19.26 -1.37 5.02
N ASN A 313 18.97 -0.08 5.13
CA ASN A 313 18.31 0.70 4.09
C ASN A 313 18.92 2.09 4.00
N PHE A 314 19.12 2.55 2.79
CA PHE A 314 19.44 3.93 2.46
C PHE A 314 18.53 4.39 1.35
N SER A 315 17.86 5.52 1.50
CA SER A 315 17.04 6.09 0.44
C SER A 315 17.24 7.60 0.30
N GLN A 316 17.12 8.06 -0.93
CA GLN A 316 17.13 9.47 -1.26
C GLN A 316 15.98 9.77 -2.23
N ASN A 317 15.13 10.70 -1.80
CA ASN A 317 14.04 11.23 -2.59
C ASN A 317 14.39 12.69 -2.92
N THR A 318 14.31 13.04 -4.19
CA THR A 318 14.49 14.41 -4.67
C THR A 318 13.27 14.77 -5.48
N TYR A 319 12.67 15.89 -5.14
CA TYR A 319 11.54 16.44 -5.87
C TYR A 319 11.87 17.85 -6.32
N ARG A 320 11.67 18.11 -7.61
CA ARG A 320 11.76 19.44 -8.18
C ARG A 320 10.48 19.72 -8.94
N PHE A 321 9.94 20.89 -8.73
CA PHE A 321 8.74 21.33 -9.39
C PHE A 321 8.92 22.78 -9.86
N THR A 322 8.67 23.03 -11.14
CA THR A 322 8.55 24.36 -11.73
C THR A 322 7.15 24.47 -12.27
N PRO A 323 6.27 25.26 -11.64
CA PRO A 323 4.89 25.41 -12.12
C PRO A 323 4.86 26.12 -13.47
N GLU A 324 3.92 25.70 -14.30
CA GLU A 324 3.60 26.35 -15.57
C GLU A 324 2.23 26.99 -15.48
N SER A 325 1.94 27.93 -16.38
CA SER A 325 0.64 28.59 -16.42
C SER A 325 -0.49 27.57 -16.58
N MET A 326 -1.54 27.73 -15.78
CA MET A 326 -2.68 26.83 -15.74
C MET A 326 -3.93 27.56 -16.24
N ILE A 327 -4.73 26.88 -17.07
CA ILE A 327 -6.06 27.31 -17.46
C ILE A 327 -7.03 26.19 -17.12
N GLU A 328 -8.03 26.49 -16.31
CA GLU A 328 -9.05 25.54 -15.87
C GLU A 328 -10.44 26.15 -16.03
N SER A 329 -11.41 25.33 -16.43
CA SER A 329 -12.82 25.74 -16.54
C SER A 329 -13.67 24.82 -15.69
N PHE A 330 -14.49 25.37 -14.80
CA PHE A 330 -15.32 24.63 -13.87
C PHE A 330 -16.66 25.33 -13.66
N GLY A 331 -17.64 24.67 -13.04
CA GLY A 331 -18.95 25.27 -12.70
C GLY A 331 -20.12 24.94 -13.64
N GLY A 332 -19.97 23.98 -14.54
CA GLY A 332 -21.10 23.50 -15.38
C GLY A 332 -21.71 24.55 -16.31
N GLN A 333 -23.00 24.83 -16.15
CA GLN A 333 -23.72 25.81 -17.02
C GLN A 333 -23.23 27.26 -16.81
N ASP A 334 -22.79 27.59 -15.59
CA ASP A 334 -22.17 28.89 -15.27
C ASP A 334 -20.64 28.73 -15.19
N ALA A 335 -20.05 28.27 -16.28
CA ALA A 335 -18.62 27.98 -16.32
C ALA A 335 -17.78 29.19 -15.90
N LYS A 336 -16.87 28.97 -14.95
CA LYS A 336 -15.85 29.94 -14.56
C LYS A 336 -14.53 29.51 -15.16
N HIS A 337 -13.73 30.46 -15.55
CA HIS A 337 -12.41 30.24 -16.14
C HIS A 337 -11.38 30.82 -15.17
N LEU A 338 -10.50 29.93 -14.69
CA LEU A 338 -9.37 30.29 -13.84
C LEU A 338 -8.10 30.15 -14.66
N GLN A 339 -7.36 31.24 -14.76
CA GLN A 339 -6.03 31.23 -15.34
C GLN A 339 -5.03 31.68 -14.28
N ILE A 340 -3.98 30.89 -14.10
CA ILE A 340 -2.89 31.22 -13.16
C ILE A 340 -1.59 31.25 -13.94
N PHE A 341 -0.86 32.34 -13.78
CA PHE A 341 0.51 32.48 -14.25
C PHE A 341 1.44 32.23 -13.08
N TYR A 342 2.36 31.32 -13.27
CA TYR A 342 3.31 30.94 -12.22
C TYR A 342 4.73 31.39 -12.58
N ASP A 343 5.51 31.70 -11.54
CA ASP A 343 6.97 31.85 -11.59
C ASP A 343 7.58 31.24 -10.34
N GLY A 344 8.83 30.76 -10.46
CA GLY A 344 9.55 30.18 -9.36
C GLY A 344 9.69 28.66 -9.40
N GLN A 345 10.06 28.07 -8.28
CA GLN A 345 10.35 26.63 -8.18
C GLN A 345 10.22 26.10 -6.76
N GLU A 346 9.99 24.79 -6.66
CA GLU A 346 10.09 24.01 -5.43
C GLU A 346 11.20 22.97 -5.58
N LYS A 347 12.00 22.78 -4.52
CA LYS A 347 13.03 21.73 -4.42
C LYS A 347 12.96 21.10 -3.05
N ASP A 348 12.66 19.83 -3.00
CA ASP A 348 12.63 19.07 -1.77
C ASP A 348 13.60 17.90 -1.85
N ARG A 349 14.19 17.59 -0.73
CA ARG A 349 15.14 16.48 -0.58
C ARG A 349 14.92 15.78 0.75
N PHE A 350 14.72 14.47 0.66
CA PHE A 350 14.56 13.60 1.81
C PHE A 350 15.60 12.50 1.72
N THR A 351 16.50 12.44 2.69
CA THR A 351 17.55 11.41 2.77
C THR A 351 17.35 10.64 4.05
N THR A 352 17.14 9.32 3.94
CA THR A 352 16.92 8.45 5.09
C THR A 352 17.91 7.31 5.13
N GLY A 353 18.30 6.93 6.33
CA GLY A 353 19.10 5.75 6.61
C GLY A 353 18.46 4.94 7.73
N PHE A 354 18.47 3.64 7.58
CA PHE A 354 18.03 2.69 8.60
C PHE A 354 19.02 1.54 8.67
N ALA A 355 19.36 1.13 9.89
CA ALA A 355 20.18 -0.04 10.12
C ALA A 355 19.68 -0.76 11.37
N ALA A 356 19.64 -2.10 11.31
CA ALA A 356 19.26 -2.91 12.45
C ALA A 356 20.11 -4.18 12.54
N LEU A 357 20.42 -4.56 13.77
CA LEU A 357 21.07 -5.81 14.14
C LEU A 357 20.10 -6.62 14.97
N GLY A 358 19.87 -7.87 14.61
CA GLY A 358 19.01 -8.79 15.32
C GLY A 358 19.75 -10.07 15.73
N ALA A 359 19.32 -10.66 16.83
CA ALA A 359 19.77 -11.97 17.31
C ALA A 359 18.57 -12.74 17.84
N HIS A 360 18.12 -13.75 17.12
CA HIS A 360 16.96 -14.57 17.48
C HIS A 360 17.35 -16.04 17.57
N GLY A 361 16.86 -16.76 18.56
CA GLY A 361 17.21 -18.15 18.71
C GLY A 361 16.43 -18.88 19.79
N HIS A 362 16.49 -20.20 19.73
CA HIS A 362 15.88 -21.08 20.70
C HIS A 362 16.87 -21.35 21.84
N VAL A 363 16.47 -21.05 23.06
CA VAL A 363 17.20 -21.45 24.30
C VAL A 363 16.82 -22.88 24.71
N SER A 364 15.60 -23.28 24.40
CA SER A 364 15.10 -24.64 24.55
C SER A 364 14.11 -24.94 23.43
N LYS A 365 13.58 -26.17 23.36
CA LYS A 365 12.53 -26.54 22.39
C LYS A 365 11.28 -25.68 22.50
N GLU A 366 11.03 -25.11 23.68
CA GLU A 366 9.82 -24.38 24.02
C GLU A 366 10.06 -22.87 24.09
N VAL A 367 11.30 -22.42 24.25
CA VAL A 367 11.62 -21.00 24.50
C VAL A 367 12.46 -20.43 23.37
N GLU A 368 11.93 -19.42 22.73
CA GLU A 368 12.61 -18.57 21.76
C GLU A 368 12.83 -17.17 22.34
N LEU A 369 14.00 -16.60 22.12
CA LEU A 369 14.35 -15.24 22.52
C LEU A 369 14.86 -14.44 21.32
N GLY A 370 14.54 -13.16 21.32
CA GLY A 370 15.00 -12.19 20.32
C GLY A 370 15.55 -10.93 20.97
N PHE A 371 16.58 -10.36 20.36
CA PHE A 371 17.18 -9.07 20.71
C PHE A 371 17.44 -8.29 19.44
N ASP A 372 17.00 -7.06 19.39
CA ASP A 372 17.18 -6.19 18.24
C ASP A 372 17.67 -4.81 18.67
N LEU A 373 18.60 -4.27 17.90
CA LEU A 373 19.05 -2.88 17.99
C LEU A 373 18.86 -2.24 16.64
N SER A 374 18.06 -1.19 16.56
CA SER A 374 17.83 -0.45 15.32
C SER A 374 18.10 1.04 15.47
N GLY A 375 18.49 1.65 14.35
CA GLY A 375 18.68 3.08 14.24
C GLY A 375 18.07 3.60 12.94
N PHE A 376 17.28 4.66 13.05
CA PHE A 376 16.73 5.41 11.92
C PHE A 376 17.24 6.84 11.97
N TYR A 377 17.58 7.40 10.81
CA TYR A 377 17.95 8.79 10.66
C TYR A 377 17.34 9.35 9.38
N THR A 378 16.77 10.55 9.45
CA THR A 378 16.31 11.30 8.30
C THR A 378 16.84 12.73 8.32
N TYR A 379 17.25 13.21 7.14
CA TYR A 379 17.51 14.60 6.84
C TYR A 379 16.57 15.07 5.76
N GLU A 380 15.74 16.03 6.08
CA GLU A 380 14.66 16.51 5.25
C GLU A 380 14.82 18.00 4.99
N GLN A 381 14.72 18.38 3.75
CA GLN A 381 14.79 19.75 3.30
C GLN A 381 13.63 20.03 2.36
N GLU A 382 12.98 21.15 2.60
CA GLU A 382 11.89 21.64 1.80
C GLU A 382 12.15 23.12 1.49
N THR A 383 12.22 23.44 0.21
CA THR A 383 12.53 24.80 -0.23
C THR A 383 11.64 25.16 -1.41
N TYR A 384 10.91 26.24 -1.31
CA TYR A 384 10.17 26.78 -2.42
C TYR A 384 10.19 28.30 -2.43
N ASP A 385 10.14 28.86 -3.63
CA ASP A 385 9.84 30.24 -3.96
C ASP A 385 8.89 30.18 -5.15
N ILE A 386 7.60 30.45 -4.93
CA ILE A 386 6.57 30.35 -5.94
C ILE A 386 5.71 31.60 -5.89
N THR A 387 5.61 32.29 -7.03
CA THR A 387 4.67 33.38 -7.26
C THR A 387 3.58 32.88 -8.17
N GLY A 388 2.33 33.12 -7.81
CA GLY A 388 1.18 32.87 -8.66
C GLY A 388 0.33 34.11 -8.81
N GLU A 389 0.02 34.48 -10.06
CA GLU A 389 -0.92 35.51 -10.40
C GLU A 389 -2.12 34.88 -11.07
N TYR A 390 -3.33 35.03 -10.52
CA TYR A 390 -4.52 34.41 -11.03
C TYR A 390 -5.59 35.40 -11.48
N TYR A 391 -6.32 34.95 -12.49
CA TYR A 391 -7.50 35.60 -13.04
C TYR A 391 -8.68 34.64 -13.02
N LEU A 392 -9.76 35.04 -12.34
CA LEU A 392 -11.04 34.34 -12.38
C LEU A 392 -12.01 35.14 -13.26
N THR A 393 -12.55 34.52 -14.30
CA THR A 393 -13.37 35.17 -15.32
C THR A 393 -14.63 34.35 -15.59
N ASP A 394 -15.67 34.99 -16.11
CA ASP A 394 -16.91 34.32 -16.57
C ASP A 394 -16.85 33.95 -18.07
N LYS A 395 -15.79 34.35 -18.77
CA LYS A 395 -15.50 34.02 -20.17
C LYS A 395 -14.02 33.62 -20.30
N PRO A 396 -13.63 32.83 -21.31
CA PRO A 396 -12.24 32.57 -21.59
C PRO A 396 -11.42 33.87 -21.66
N LEU A 397 -10.25 33.90 -21.01
CA LEU A 397 -9.42 35.10 -20.93
C LEU A 397 -9.06 35.66 -22.31
N ASP A 398 -8.83 34.77 -23.28
CA ASP A 398 -8.56 35.17 -24.68
C ASP A 398 -9.71 35.96 -25.32
N SER A 399 -10.95 35.79 -24.86
CA SER A 399 -12.11 36.53 -25.36
C SER A 399 -12.25 37.94 -24.77
N ILE A 400 -11.54 38.19 -23.66
CA ILE A 400 -11.47 39.50 -22.98
C ILE A 400 -10.10 40.15 -23.13
N ARG A 401 -9.23 39.59 -24.00
CA ARG A 401 -7.88 40.06 -24.28
C ARG A 401 -7.95 41.50 -24.88
N GLY A 402 -7.30 42.42 -24.24
CA GLY A 402 -7.38 43.86 -24.53
C GLY A 402 -8.03 44.64 -23.39
N GLU A 403 -8.78 43.97 -22.50
CA GLU A 403 -9.32 44.52 -21.29
C GLU A 403 -8.44 44.23 -20.05
N VAL A 404 -7.51 43.27 -20.21
CA VAL A 404 -6.55 42.85 -19.14
C VAL A 404 -5.19 43.48 -19.46
N PRO A 405 -4.55 44.19 -18.53
CA PRO A 405 -3.21 44.75 -18.71
C PRO A 405 -2.15 43.66 -18.92
N GLU A 406 -1.14 43.96 -19.77
CA GLU A 406 -0.01 43.08 -19.91
C GLU A 406 0.77 42.96 -18.57
N ILE A 407 1.18 41.76 -18.24
CA ILE A 407 1.99 41.44 -17.05
C ILE A 407 3.30 42.22 -17.12
N GLY A 408 3.62 43.02 -16.10
CA GLY A 408 4.84 43.82 -16.03
C GLY A 408 4.75 45.25 -16.54
N SER A 409 3.57 45.70 -17.01
CA SER A 409 3.37 47.08 -17.48
C SER A 409 3.21 48.13 -16.38
N GLY A 410 3.36 47.76 -15.10
CA GLY A 410 3.16 48.67 -13.96
C GLY A 410 1.72 49.15 -13.80
N ALA A 411 0.76 48.49 -14.42
CA ALA A 411 -0.65 48.82 -14.36
C ALA A 411 -1.21 48.60 -12.95
N THR A 412 -1.49 49.68 -12.28
CA THR A 412 -2.18 49.73 -11.01
C THR A 412 -3.63 49.30 -11.19
N SER A 413 -3.96 48.14 -10.60
CA SER A 413 -5.30 47.58 -10.39
C SER A 413 -6.19 47.40 -11.63
N ILE A 414 -6.45 46.11 -11.90
CA ILE A 414 -7.65 45.76 -12.64
C ILE A 414 -8.83 46.01 -11.69
N THR A 415 -9.57 47.09 -11.93
CA THR A 415 -10.80 47.30 -11.18
C THR A 415 -11.84 46.28 -11.61
N ALA A 416 -12.68 45.80 -10.71
CA ALA A 416 -13.80 44.88 -10.95
C ALA A 416 -14.86 45.38 -11.97
N THR A 417 -14.59 46.51 -12.62
CA THR A 417 -15.40 47.11 -13.66
C THR A 417 -15.06 46.64 -15.07
N THR A 418 -14.00 45.79 -15.22
CA THR A 418 -13.69 45.15 -16.51
C THR A 418 -14.71 44.05 -16.75
N THR A 419 -15.53 44.16 -17.79
CA THR A 419 -16.59 43.20 -18.11
C THR A 419 -16.01 41.81 -18.29
N GLY A 420 -16.38 40.89 -17.38
CA GLY A 420 -15.99 39.48 -17.44
C GLY A 420 -14.91 39.07 -16.46
N VAL A 421 -14.22 39.96 -15.75
CA VAL A 421 -13.28 39.63 -14.69
C VAL A 421 -13.99 39.57 -13.34
N LEU A 422 -14.04 38.41 -12.72
CA LEU A 422 -14.70 38.20 -11.41
C LEU A 422 -13.77 38.41 -10.24
N GLY A 423 -12.48 38.15 -10.43
CA GLY A 423 -11.46 38.31 -9.39
C GLY A 423 -10.04 38.13 -9.91
N THR A 424 -9.12 38.82 -9.29
CA THR A 424 -7.70 38.72 -9.57
C THR A 424 -6.94 38.65 -8.25
N GLY A 425 -5.76 38.06 -8.23
CA GLY A 425 -4.92 38.05 -7.05
C GLY A 425 -3.51 37.55 -7.35
N VAL A 426 -2.59 37.99 -6.49
CA VAL A 426 -1.18 37.56 -6.53
C VAL A 426 -0.83 36.99 -5.18
N TYR A 427 -0.10 35.91 -5.17
CA TYR A 427 0.51 35.39 -3.96
C TYR A 427 1.97 35.06 -4.21
N HIS A 428 2.80 35.18 -3.18
CA HIS A 428 4.17 34.77 -3.18
C HIS A 428 4.43 33.93 -1.95
N GLN A 429 4.83 32.69 -2.17
CA GLN A 429 5.13 31.71 -1.14
C GLN A 429 6.62 31.44 -1.06
N HIS A 430 7.14 31.42 0.16
CA HIS A 430 8.54 31.13 0.46
C HIS A 430 8.66 30.11 1.57
N ALA A 431 9.58 29.16 1.43
CA ALA A 431 9.97 28.27 2.53
C ALA A 431 11.44 27.87 2.47
N ARG A 432 12.03 27.70 3.66
CA ARG A 432 13.38 27.19 3.89
C ARG A 432 13.36 26.27 5.12
N ASN A 433 12.69 25.15 4.98
CA ASN A 433 12.50 24.22 6.08
C ASN A 433 13.58 23.15 6.09
N ARG A 434 14.05 22.77 7.26
CA ARG A 434 15.03 21.70 7.48
C ARG A 434 14.66 20.92 8.71
N LEU A 435 14.55 19.61 8.59
CA LEU A 435 14.28 18.70 9.69
C LEU A 435 15.35 17.61 9.73
N GLN A 436 15.80 17.29 10.93
CA GLN A 436 16.66 16.15 11.22
C GLN A 436 15.99 15.34 12.32
N ALA A 437 15.76 14.06 12.07
CA ALA A 437 15.24 13.18 13.09
C ALA A 437 16.09 11.92 13.18
N GLY A 438 16.43 11.54 14.40
CA GLY A 438 17.13 10.31 14.74
C GLY A 438 16.32 9.53 15.76
N VAL A 439 16.18 8.22 15.55
CA VAL A 439 15.51 7.30 16.46
C VAL A 439 16.39 6.07 16.64
N VAL A 440 16.66 5.70 17.89
CA VAL A 440 17.39 4.46 18.24
C VAL A 440 16.50 3.63 19.13
N THR A 441 16.32 2.36 18.78
CA THR A 441 15.47 1.41 19.50
C THR A 441 16.26 0.16 19.88
N LEU A 442 16.21 -0.22 21.16
CA LEU A 442 16.65 -1.50 21.66
C LEU A 442 15.42 -2.30 22.10
N SER A 443 15.29 -3.52 21.61
CA SER A 443 14.17 -4.38 21.95
C SER A 443 14.60 -5.79 22.32
N HIS A 444 13.83 -6.39 23.19
CA HIS A 444 13.86 -7.80 23.54
C HIS A 444 12.47 -8.38 23.36
N SER A 445 12.39 -9.56 22.77
CA SER A 445 11.17 -10.35 22.63
C SER A 445 11.43 -11.79 23.07
N GLY A 446 10.38 -12.47 23.49
CA GLY A 446 10.45 -13.88 23.80
C GLY A 446 9.11 -14.58 23.61
N SER A 447 9.17 -15.87 23.35
CA SER A 447 8.00 -16.74 23.33
C SER A 447 8.30 -18.06 24.05
N TRP A 448 7.34 -18.54 24.82
CA TRP A 448 7.33 -19.85 25.43
C TRP A 448 6.12 -20.61 24.93
N LYS A 449 6.39 -21.70 24.23
CA LYS A 449 5.35 -22.56 23.66
C LYS A 449 5.38 -23.92 24.38
N HIS A 450 4.30 -24.23 25.08
CA HIS A 450 4.14 -25.50 25.78
C HIS A 450 2.76 -26.07 25.44
N GLU A 451 2.74 -27.22 24.75
CA GLU A 451 1.51 -27.84 24.23
C GLU A 451 0.65 -26.83 23.45
N ASP A 452 -0.60 -26.64 23.87
CA ASP A 452 -1.57 -25.73 23.29
C ASP A 452 -1.48 -24.29 23.82
N ASN A 453 -0.46 -23.96 24.60
CA ASN A 453 -0.28 -22.67 25.23
C ASN A 453 0.95 -21.95 24.70
N THR A 454 0.80 -20.69 24.31
CA THR A 454 1.90 -19.82 23.87
C THR A 454 1.88 -18.53 24.65
N LEU A 455 2.89 -18.30 25.48
CA LEU A 455 3.14 -17.05 26.19
C LEU A 455 4.18 -16.24 25.40
N SER A 456 3.84 -15.02 25.01
CA SER A 456 4.75 -14.10 24.32
C SER A 456 4.92 -12.82 25.14
N TRP A 457 6.13 -12.29 25.17
CA TRP A 457 6.45 -11.04 25.86
C TRP A 457 7.46 -10.22 25.06
N GLY A 458 7.52 -8.95 25.35
CA GLY A 458 8.54 -8.08 24.80
C GLY A 458 8.68 -6.79 25.60
N VAL A 459 9.86 -6.21 25.51
CA VAL A 459 10.16 -4.89 26.05
C VAL A 459 11.04 -4.14 25.07
N SER A 460 10.80 -2.85 24.89
CA SER A 460 11.65 -2.00 24.06
C SER A 460 11.81 -0.62 24.67
N GLY A 461 13.00 -0.06 24.45
CA GLY A 461 13.35 1.32 24.79
C GLY A 461 13.74 2.06 23.53
N GLN A 462 13.16 3.23 23.32
CA GLN A 462 13.36 4.09 22.16
C GLN A 462 13.83 5.45 22.61
N ALA A 463 14.88 5.99 21.97
CA ALA A 463 15.36 7.35 22.15
C ALA A 463 15.17 8.13 20.86
N GLU A 464 14.57 9.32 20.95
CA GLU A 464 14.24 10.19 19.84
C GLU A 464 14.95 11.53 19.96
N LEU A 465 15.53 11.99 18.87
CA LEU A 465 16.15 13.31 18.75
C LEU A 465 15.66 13.97 17.47
N ILE A 466 14.94 15.07 17.58
CA ILE A 466 14.45 15.83 16.44
C ILE A 466 14.94 17.28 16.54
N LYS A 467 15.45 17.80 15.45
CA LYS A 467 15.81 19.20 15.26
C LYS A 467 15.06 19.70 14.04
N ASP A 468 14.32 20.77 14.21
CA ASP A 468 13.47 21.35 13.20
C ASP A 468 13.70 22.86 13.10
N HIS A 469 13.96 23.30 11.89
CA HIS A 469 14.09 24.70 11.53
C HIS A 469 13.05 25.03 10.49
N ILE A 470 12.14 25.93 10.80
CA ILE A 470 11.08 26.38 9.91
C ILE A 470 11.24 27.86 9.65
N SER A 471 11.21 28.22 8.38
CA SER A 471 11.14 29.59 7.92
C SER A 471 10.22 29.63 6.71
N GLU A 472 8.99 29.99 6.96
CA GLU A 472 7.94 30.11 5.91
C GLU A 472 7.27 31.45 5.99
N TRP A 473 6.93 32.01 4.86
CA TRP A 473 6.03 33.14 4.76
C TRP A 473 5.28 33.15 3.43
N GLU A 474 4.14 33.82 3.44
CA GLU A 474 3.31 34.02 2.26
C GLU A 474 2.78 35.45 2.24
N TRP A 475 3.03 36.10 1.12
CA TRP A 475 2.43 37.38 0.78
C TRP A 475 1.23 37.10 -0.14
N ARG A 476 0.12 37.77 0.16
CA ARG A 476 -1.06 37.75 -0.70
C ARG A 476 -1.54 39.15 -0.95
N ASP A 477 -1.91 39.38 -2.17
CA ASP A 477 -2.76 40.50 -2.50
C ASP A 477 -4.21 40.18 -2.07
N SER A 478 -5.02 41.17 -1.96
CA SER A 478 -6.31 41.16 -1.32
C SER A 478 -7.44 40.51 -2.09
N THR A 479 -7.36 40.46 -3.40
CA THR A 479 -8.43 39.90 -4.22
C THR A 479 -8.35 38.39 -4.26
N GLY A 480 -9.34 37.72 -3.74
CA GLY A 480 -9.49 36.31 -3.84
C GLY A 480 -9.22 35.53 -2.55
N TYR A 481 -8.55 36.10 -1.57
CA TYR A 481 -8.26 35.44 -0.29
C TYR A 481 -8.91 36.10 0.91
N SER A 482 -9.88 36.97 0.71
CA SER A 482 -10.66 37.58 1.79
C SER A 482 -9.95 38.63 2.64
N LEU A 483 -8.82 39.10 2.23
CA LEU A 483 -8.21 40.24 2.87
C LEU A 483 -8.87 41.54 2.34
N PRO A 484 -9.01 42.58 3.14
CA PRO A 484 -9.45 43.87 2.65
C PRO A 484 -8.46 44.36 1.59
N ASN A 485 -8.98 44.70 0.42
CA ASN A 485 -8.15 45.20 -0.67
C ASN A 485 -7.54 46.56 -0.30
N ASN A 486 -6.26 46.62 -0.29
CA ASN A 486 -5.55 47.86 -0.01
C ASN A 486 -4.93 48.49 -1.28
N ASN A 487 -5.05 47.85 -2.46
CA ASN A 487 -4.62 48.32 -3.77
C ASN A 487 -3.22 48.93 -3.88
N LYS A 488 -2.40 48.85 -2.86
CA LYS A 488 -1.10 49.50 -2.77
C LYS A 488 0.04 48.57 -2.38
N GLU A 489 -0.26 47.52 -1.64
CA GLU A 489 0.77 46.68 -1.02
C GLU A 489 0.33 45.21 -0.98
N MET A 490 1.26 44.29 -1.24
CA MET A 490 1.06 42.90 -0.90
C MET A 490 1.13 42.75 0.61
N LEU A 491 0.13 42.11 1.20
CA LEU A 491 0.07 41.92 2.64
C LEU A 491 0.74 40.60 3.04
N LEU A 492 1.47 40.63 4.15
CA LEU A 492 1.95 39.43 4.79
C LEU A 492 0.73 38.66 5.34
N TYR A 493 0.35 37.62 4.63
CA TYR A 493 -0.79 36.79 4.99
C TYR A 493 -0.47 35.76 6.06
N TYR A 494 0.73 35.22 5.97
CA TYR A 494 1.18 34.15 6.83
C TYR A 494 2.68 34.23 7.04
N THR A 495 3.13 34.01 8.24
CA THR A 495 4.54 33.82 8.56
C THR A 495 4.67 32.78 9.65
N MET A 496 5.62 31.85 9.49
CA MET A 496 5.95 30.88 10.50
C MET A 496 7.46 30.76 10.59
N ASN A 497 8.00 31.00 11.78
CA ASN A 497 9.42 30.91 12.03
C ASN A 497 9.67 30.16 13.34
N GLY A 498 10.69 29.33 13.37
CA GLY A 498 11.09 28.67 14.62
C GLY A 498 12.19 27.65 14.47
N ASP A 499 12.93 27.54 15.54
CA ASP A 499 13.89 26.49 15.78
C ASP A 499 13.40 25.64 16.95
N SER A 500 13.12 24.38 16.69
CA SER A 500 12.63 23.45 17.69
C SER A 500 13.57 22.28 17.89
N ARG A 501 13.71 21.86 19.14
CA ARG A 501 14.45 20.66 19.48
C ARG A 501 13.64 19.80 20.42
N MET A 502 13.38 18.56 20.02
CA MET A 502 12.75 17.56 20.85
C MET A 502 13.75 16.45 21.18
N GLN A 503 13.80 16.08 22.44
CA GLN A 503 14.48 14.91 22.95
C GLN A 503 13.48 14.14 23.79
N SER A 504 13.22 12.88 23.46
CA SER A 504 12.30 12.05 24.24
C SER A 504 12.78 10.61 24.29
N ALA A 505 12.26 9.88 25.27
CA ALA A 505 12.44 8.45 25.40
C ALA A 505 11.07 7.80 25.57
N ARG A 506 10.88 6.63 24.96
CA ARG A 506 9.72 5.77 25.14
C ARG A 506 10.18 4.43 25.68
N ILE A 507 9.49 3.91 26.66
CA ILE A 507 9.67 2.56 27.17
C ILE A 507 8.34 1.87 27.04
N GLN A 508 8.34 0.69 26.41
CA GLN A 508 7.13 -0.08 26.21
C GLN A 508 7.38 -1.56 26.42
N GLY A 509 6.35 -2.25 26.88
CA GLY A 509 6.40 -3.68 27.08
C GLY A 509 5.02 -4.32 26.90
N TYR A 510 5.01 -5.58 26.52
CA TYR A 510 3.78 -6.38 26.41
C TYR A 510 3.97 -7.78 26.96
N VAL A 511 2.85 -8.35 27.37
CA VAL A 511 2.71 -9.77 27.70
C VAL A 511 1.40 -10.24 27.09
N GLN A 512 1.44 -11.39 26.42
CA GLN A 512 0.30 -11.98 25.73
C GLN A 512 0.31 -13.49 25.89
N ASN A 513 -0.82 -14.07 26.19
CA ASN A 513 -1.01 -15.51 26.22
C ASN A 513 -2.06 -15.94 25.20
N THR A 514 -1.71 -16.93 24.39
CA THR A 514 -2.62 -17.58 23.45
C THR A 514 -2.78 -19.04 23.86
N HIS A 515 -4.02 -19.44 24.08
CA HIS A 515 -4.36 -20.82 24.42
C HIS A 515 -5.34 -21.43 23.41
N LYS A 516 -5.05 -22.67 22.99
CA LYS A 516 -5.84 -23.41 21.99
C LYS A 516 -6.53 -24.59 22.69
N TRP A 517 -7.85 -24.65 22.61
CA TRP A 517 -8.64 -25.80 23.05
C TRP A 517 -9.15 -26.57 21.85
N ASN A 518 -8.77 -27.80 21.73
CA ASN A 518 -9.28 -28.72 20.72
C ASN A 518 -10.36 -29.60 21.37
N THR A 519 -11.61 -29.50 20.88
CA THR A 519 -12.76 -30.25 21.40
C THR A 519 -13.46 -30.96 20.25
N GLU A 520 -14.28 -31.97 20.57
CA GLU A 520 -15.12 -32.66 19.57
C GLU A 520 -16.07 -31.69 18.81
N LYS A 521 -16.40 -30.53 19.38
CA LYS A 521 -17.30 -29.53 18.80
C LYS A 521 -16.56 -28.50 17.95
N GLY A 522 -15.22 -28.55 17.95
CA GLY A 522 -14.37 -27.60 17.24
C GLY A 522 -13.20 -27.10 18.08
N GLN A 523 -12.46 -26.18 17.51
CA GLN A 523 -11.31 -25.54 18.12
C GLN A 523 -11.66 -24.13 18.59
N VAL A 524 -11.22 -23.76 19.79
CA VAL A 524 -11.28 -22.40 20.33
C VAL A 524 -9.88 -21.90 20.56
N ILE A 525 -9.55 -20.73 20.08
CA ILE A 525 -8.28 -20.05 20.32
C ILE A 525 -8.59 -18.76 21.06
N LEU A 526 -8.06 -18.57 22.26
CA LEU A 526 -8.21 -17.36 23.05
C LEU A 526 -6.85 -16.70 23.21
N THR A 527 -6.75 -15.46 22.82
CA THR A 527 -5.57 -14.62 23.04
C THR A 527 -5.94 -13.47 23.97
N ILE A 528 -5.24 -13.34 25.07
CA ILE A 528 -5.37 -12.23 26.02
C ILE A 528 -3.98 -11.63 26.24
N GLY A 529 -3.89 -10.31 26.15
CA GLY A 529 -2.64 -9.61 26.36
C GLY A 529 -2.84 -8.20 26.88
N GLY A 530 -1.76 -7.66 27.36
CA GLY A 530 -1.68 -6.26 27.79
C GLY A 530 -0.35 -5.66 27.33
N ARG A 531 -0.41 -4.42 26.93
CA ARG A 531 0.73 -3.59 26.59
C ARG A 531 0.72 -2.35 27.48
N MET A 532 1.89 -1.87 27.82
CA MET A 532 2.07 -0.62 28.53
C MET A 532 3.19 0.19 27.90
N GLN A 533 2.97 1.48 27.74
CA GLN A 533 3.95 2.43 27.22
C GLN A 533 4.09 3.60 28.17
N TRP A 534 5.30 4.07 28.38
CA TRP A 534 5.62 5.32 29.03
C TRP A 534 6.39 6.24 28.08
N TRP A 535 6.03 7.52 28.05
CA TRP A 535 6.68 8.53 27.24
C TRP A 535 7.22 9.66 28.08
N SER A 536 8.50 9.95 27.95
CA SER A 536 9.18 10.95 28.79
C SER A 536 8.83 12.41 28.47
N LEU A 537 8.21 12.69 27.31
CA LEU A 537 7.91 14.06 26.89
C LEU A 537 6.86 14.70 27.80
N ASN A 538 5.80 13.95 28.09
CA ASN A 538 4.64 14.36 28.93
C ASN A 538 4.44 13.45 30.15
N ASN A 539 5.32 12.49 30.41
CA ASN A 539 5.22 11.47 31.47
C ASN A 539 3.94 10.63 31.42
N GLU A 540 3.31 10.48 30.24
CA GLU A 540 2.08 9.71 30.09
C GLU A 540 2.35 8.22 30.12
N VAL A 541 1.49 7.47 30.87
CA VAL A 541 1.49 6.01 30.92
C VAL A 541 0.23 5.50 30.26
N LEU A 542 0.39 4.61 29.29
CA LEU A 542 -0.65 4.17 28.35
C LEU A 542 -0.87 2.65 28.46
N PRO A 543 -1.81 2.19 29.32
CA PRO A 543 -2.15 0.77 29.43
C PRO A 543 -3.11 0.35 28.31
N SER A 544 -2.78 -0.70 27.56
CA SER A 544 -3.51 -1.19 26.40
C SER A 544 -3.89 -2.68 26.55
N PRO A 545 -4.93 -3.04 27.29
CA PRO A 545 -5.44 -4.40 27.36
C PRO A 545 -6.11 -4.79 26.04
N ARG A 546 -5.92 -6.02 25.60
CA ARG A 546 -6.47 -6.58 24.35
C ARG A 546 -6.86 -8.03 24.54
N ALA A 547 -7.91 -8.45 23.84
CA ALA A 547 -8.37 -9.83 23.83
C ALA A 547 -8.96 -10.19 22.47
N SER A 548 -8.71 -11.40 22.02
CA SER A 548 -9.36 -11.97 20.84
C SER A 548 -9.72 -13.43 21.08
N ILE A 549 -10.81 -13.86 20.49
CA ILE A 549 -11.27 -15.25 20.46
C ILE A 549 -11.58 -15.65 19.04
N VAL A 550 -11.05 -16.81 18.64
CA VAL A 550 -11.37 -17.46 17.39
C VAL A 550 -12.08 -18.79 17.69
N TYR A 551 -13.18 -19.03 17.04
CA TYR A 551 -13.92 -20.29 17.13
C TYR A 551 -14.06 -20.95 15.77
N ASN A 552 -13.45 -22.10 15.62
CA ASN A 552 -13.51 -22.96 14.45
C ASN A 552 -14.44 -24.14 14.75
N PRO A 553 -15.75 -24.07 14.42
CA PRO A 553 -16.67 -25.14 14.75
C PRO A 553 -16.40 -26.39 13.93
N GLY A 554 -16.58 -27.58 14.53
CA GLY A 554 -16.50 -28.89 13.87
C GLY A 554 -17.73 -29.21 12.99
N TRP A 555 -18.28 -28.22 12.28
CA TRP A 555 -19.47 -28.40 11.43
C TRP A 555 -19.09 -28.99 10.06
N LYS A 556 -20.08 -29.54 9.35
CA LYS A 556 -19.89 -30.00 7.96
C LYS A 556 -19.46 -28.87 7.01
N ARG A 557 -19.85 -27.63 7.31
CA ARG A 557 -19.44 -26.43 6.59
C ARG A 557 -18.28 -25.78 7.34
N ASP A 558 -17.25 -25.42 6.64
CA ASP A 558 -16.03 -24.89 7.20
C ASP A 558 -16.18 -23.40 7.49
N PHE A 559 -16.47 -23.05 8.74
CA PHE A 559 -16.56 -21.68 9.25
C PHE A 559 -15.43 -21.40 10.25
N SER A 560 -15.04 -20.16 10.34
CA SER A 560 -14.23 -19.61 11.42
C SER A 560 -14.86 -18.31 11.88
N PHE A 561 -15.06 -18.12 13.18
CA PHE A 561 -15.61 -16.90 13.75
C PHE A 561 -14.56 -16.22 14.61
N ARG A 562 -14.50 -14.88 14.59
CA ARG A 562 -13.56 -14.07 15.34
C ARG A 562 -14.26 -12.93 16.06
N LEU A 563 -13.85 -12.69 17.29
CA LEU A 563 -14.20 -11.48 18.04
C LEU A 563 -12.91 -10.93 18.64
N ALA A 564 -12.61 -9.66 18.37
CA ALA A 564 -11.46 -8.99 18.96
C ALA A 564 -11.87 -7.66 19.57
N THR A 565 -11.30 -7.33 20.71
CA THR A 565 -11.52 -6.06 21.38
C THR A 565 -10.24 -5.59 22.05
N GLY A 566 -10.09 -4.30 22.20
CA GLY A 566 -8.91 -3.76 22.86
C GLY A 566 -8.91 -2.25 22.94
N LEU A 567 -7.98 -1.78 23.76
CA LEU A 567 -7.65 -0.38 23.91
C LEU A 567 -6.33 -0.10 23.19
N TYR A 568 -6.33 0.92 22.35
CA TYR A 568 -5.20 1.29 21.50
C TYR A 568 -4.87 2.76 21.73
N TYR A 569 -3.60 3.07 21.83
CA TYR A 569 -3.11 4.44 21.95
C TYR A 569 -2.17 4.74 20.80
N GLN A 570 -2.20 6.01 20.39
CA GLN A 570 -1.21 6.59 19.49
C GLN A 570 -0.63 7.83 20.12
N ALA A 571 0.63 7.77 20.53
CA ALA A 571 1.34 8.94 20.98
C ALA A 571 1.51 9.92 19.81
N PRO A 572 1.41 11.24 20.07
CA PRO A 572 1.62 12.24 19.03
C PRO A 572 2.98 12.08 18.36
N PHE A 573 3.01 12.22 17.04
CA PHE A 573 4.25 12.36 16.31
C PHE A 573 4.65 13.83 16.20
N TYR A 574 5.86 14.11 15.77
CA TYR A 574 6.45 15.44 15.88
C TYR A 574 5.61 16.55 15.25
N LYS A 575 4.98 16.34 14.08
CA LYS A 575 4.15 17.37 13.43
C LYS A 575 2.90 17.74 14.23
N GLU A 576 2.29 16.77 14.90
CA GLU A 576 1.13 16.97 15.77
C GLU A 576 1.48 17.84 17.00
N LEU A 577 2.72 17.75 17.48
CA LEU A 577 3.20 18.55 18.60
C LEU A 577 3.44 20.03 18.28
N ARG A 578 3.42 20.40 16.99
CA ARG A 578 3.66 21.77 16.57
C ARG A 578 2.44 22.63 16.84
N ASP A 579 2.51 23.42 17.88
CA ASP A 579 1.57 24.50 18.15
C ASP A 579 2.13 25.84 17.70
N THR A 580 1.30 26.81 17.42
CA THR A 580 1.69 28.11 16.91
C THR A 580 1.27 29.22 17.88
N LEU A 581 2.19 30.12 18.18
CA LEU A 581 1.92 31.32 18.94
C LEU A 581 2.22 32.54 18.07
N THR A 582 1.22 33.39 17.87
CA THR A 582 1.42 34.69 17.22
C THR A 582 1.78 35.71 18.29
N GLY A 583 2.98 36.28 18.17
CA GLY A 583 3.46 37.34 19.06
C GLY A 583 2.80 38.69 18.79
N ASP A 584 3.02 39.66 19.68
CA ASP A 584 2.56 41.05 19.49
C ASP A 584 3.17 41.73 18.27
N ASP A 585 4.27 41.20 17.77
CA ASP A 585 4.97 41.60 16.53
C ASP A 585 4.32 41.02 15.25
N GLY A 586 3.20 40.28 15.36
CA GLY A 586 2.51 39.63 14.25
C GLY A 586 3.25 38.41 13.69
N VAL A 587 4.39 38.00 14.26
CA VAL A 587 5.14 36.82 13.82
C VAL A 587 4.63 35.60 14.54
N THR A 588 4.20 34.60 13.75
CA THR A 588 3.84 33.30 14.28
C THR A 588 5.09 32.47 14.51
N ARG A 589 5.27 32.04 15.75
CA ARG A 589 6.40 31.19 16.17
C ARG A 589 5.92 29.80 16.51
N ILE A 590 6.72 28.79 16.20
CA ILE A 590 6.45 27.43 16.56
C ILE A 590 6.83 27.18 18.01
N LYS A 591 5.90 26.58 18.74
CA LYS A 591 6.12 26.02 20.06
C LYS A 591 5.69 24.58 20.07
N LEU A 592 6.45 23.71 20.71
CA LEU A 592 6.02 22.32 20.89
C LEU A 592 5.03 22.24 22.07
N ASN A 593 3.82 21.75 21.78
CA ASN A 593 2.84 21.43 22.81
C ASN A 593 3.22 20.11 23.48
N LYS A 594 3.84 20.18 24.64
CA LYS A 594 4.25 19.01 25.41
C LYS A 594 3.09 18.42 26.24
N ASP A 595 1.98 19.13 26.33
CA ASP A 595 0.80 18.70 27.08
C ASP A 595 -0.18 17.90 26.20
N LEU A 596 0.10 17.80 24.90
CA LEU A 596 -0.69 17.00 23.96
C LEU A 596 -0.63 15.52 24.37
N ARG A 597 -1.79 14.94 24.61
CA ARG A 597 -1.93 13.56 25.09
C ARG A 597 -2.05 12.59 23.92
N ALA A 598 -1.69 11.35 24.18
CA ALA A 598 -1.91 10.27 23.25
C ALA A 598 -3.40 10.13 22.90
N GLN A 599 -3.68 10.04 21.61
CA GLN A 599 -5.00 9.69 21.11
C GLN A 599 -5.35 8.27 21.56
N ARG A 600 -6.63 8.00 21.85
CA ARG A 600 -7.07 6.70 22.36
C ARG A 600 -8.24 6.15 21.54
N SER A 601 -8.17 4.87 21.21
CA SER A 601 -9.21 4.18 20.46
C SER A 601 -9.62 2.87 21.15
N VAL A 602 -10.92 2.63 21.26
CA VAL A 602 -11.49 1.35 21.68
C VAL A 602 -12.02 0.64 20.47
N HIS A 603 -11.56 -0.58 20.21
CA HIS A 603 -11.99 -1.39 19.07
C HIS A 603 -12.87 -2.55 19.52
N VAL A 604 -13.90 -2.84 18.72
CA VAL A 604 -14.65 -4.09 18.72
C VAL A 604 -14.76 -4.56 17.27
N VAL A 605 -14.24 -5.73 16.98
CA VAL A 605 -14.25 -6.33 15.64
C VAL A 605 -14.85 -7.72 15.72
N LEU A 606 -15.97 -7.94 15.03
CA LEU A 606 -16.63 -9.24 14.88
C LEU A 606 -16.46 -9.69 13.44
N GLY A 607 -15.78 -10.80 13.24
CA GLY A 607 -15.50 -11.33 11.91
C GLY A 607 -15.80 -12.80 11.76
N GLY A 608 -15.84 -13.26 10.52
CA GLY A 608 -15.94 -14.67 10.20
C GLY A 608 -15.50 -14.97 8.79
N ASP A 609 -14.99 -16.18 8.62
CA ASP A 609 -14.61 -16.75 7.34
C ASP A 609 -15.50 -17.95 7.03
N TYR A 610 -15.89 -18.09 5.79
CA TYR A 610 -16.54 -19.29 5.25
C TYR A 610 -15.71 -19.85 4.11
N TYR A 611 -15.16 -21.03 4.31
CA TYR A 611 -14.37 -21.76 3.31
C TYR A 611 -15.30 -22.71 2.57
N PHE A 612 -15.33 -22.65 1.25
CA PHE A 612 -16.18 -23.49 0.43
C PHE A 612 -15.55 -23.76 -0.93
N ARG A 613 -16.10 -24.75 -1.62
CA ARG A 613 -15.77 -25.04 -3.01
C ARG A 613 -16.93 -24.66 -3.92
N ALA A 614 -16.62 -23.93 -4.98
CA ALA A 614 -17.52 -23.66 -6.08
C ALA A 614 -16.81 -24.04 -7.39
N TRP A 615 -17.52 -24.71 -8.29
CA TRP A 615 -16.92 -25.23 -9.54
C TRP A 615 -15.67 -26.10 -9.34
N GLY A 616 -15.62 -26.84 -8.24
CA GLY A 616 -14.48 -27.67 -7.85
C GLY A 616 -13.26 -26.90 -7.34
N ARG A 617 -13.35 -25.59 -7.13
CA ARG A 617 -12.27 -24.69 -6.74
C ARG A 617 -12.45 -24.12 -5.34
N PRO A 618 -11.37 -23.75 -4.65
CA PRO A 618 -11.46 -23.23 -3.29
C PRO A 618 -11.81 -21.74 -3.29
N PHE A 619 -12.71 -21.36 -2.37
CA PHE A 619 -13.13 -19.99 -2.12
C PHE A 619 -13.17 -19.71 -0.61
N LYS A 620 -12.91 -18.47 -0.25
CA LYS A 620 -13.04 -17.94 1.10
C LYS A 620 -13.86 -16.66 1.07
N LEU A 621 -14.99 -16.65 1.78
CA LEU A 621 -15.76 -15.44 2.03
C LEU A 621 -15.44 -14.95 3.44
N THR A 622 -14.90 -13.74 3.54
CA THR A 622 -14.64 -13.05 4.81
C THR A 622 -15.68 -11.95 4.99
N ALA A 623 -16.25 -11.85 6.18
CA ALA A 623 -17.12 -10.76 6.60
C ALA A 623 -16.70 -10.25 7.96
N GLU A 624 -16.52 -8.92 8.10
CA GLU A 624 -16.15 -8.28 9.36
C GLU A 624 -16.99 -7.03 9.61
N ALA A 625 -17.63 -6.98 10.77
CA ALA A 625 -18.26 -5.79 11.30
C ALA A 625 -17.36 -5.18 12.38
N TYR A 626 -17.20 -3.88 12.36
CA TYR A 626 -16.34 -3.20 13.31
C TYR A 626 -16.96 -1.93 13.87
N TYR A 627 -16.53 -1.59 15.09
CA TYR A 627 -16.79 -0.34 15.75
C TYR A 627 -15.53 0.15 16.43
N LYS A 628 -15.13 1.41 16.15
CA LYS A 628 -14.02 2.13 16.79
C LYS A 628 -14.59 3.37 17.44
N TYR A 629 -14.36 3.57 18.73
CA TYR A 629 -14.59 4.82 19.42
C TYR A 629 -13.23 5.48 19.68
N ILE A 630 -13.08 6.75 19.32
CA ILE A 630 -11.82 7.47 19.41
C ILE A 630 -12.05 8.70 20.27
N ASP A 631 -11.23 8.90 21.28
CA ASP A 631 -11.20 10.09 22.11
C ASP A 631 -9.80 10.73 22.15
N ARG A 632 -9.73 11.92 22.68
CA ARG A 632 -8.53 12.74 22.68
C ARG A 632 -7.94 12.90 21.27
N MET A 633 -8.81 12.95 20.29
CA MET A 633 -8.38 13.17 18.91
C MET A 633 -7.80 14.56 18.77
N GLU A 634 -6.78 14.66 17.96
CA GLU A 634 -6.32 15.90 17.40
C GLU A 634 -7.03 16.15 16.07
N SER A 635 -7.72 17.27 15.96
CA SER A 635 -8.35 17.62 14.69
C SER A 635 -7.31 18.11 13.68
N TYR A 636 -7.62 17.93 12.42
CA TYR A 636 -6.82 18.48 11.33
C TYR A 636 -7.70 18.97 10.19
N THR A 637 -7.19 19.92 9.45
CA THR A 637 -7.79 20.40 8.20
C THR A 637 -6.90 20.05 7.01
N VAL A 638 -7.52 19.84 5.88
CA VAL A 638 -6.81 19.59 4.60
C VAL A 638 -6.99 20.82 3.73
N ASP A 639 -5.88 21.56 3.51
CA ASP A 639 -5.82 22.71 2.64
C ASP A 639 -5.09 22.30 1.35
N ASN A 640 -5.88 22.10 0.27
CA ASN A 640 -5.43 21.48 -0.97
C ASN A 640 -4.83 20.08 -0.70
N VAL A 641 -3.51 19.95 -0.60
CA VAL A 641 -2.81 18.68 -0.30
C VAL A 641 -2.07 18.73 1.05
N ARG A 642 -2.19 19.82 1.81
CA ARG A 642 -1.49 20.03 3.08
C ARG A 642 -2.39 19.68 4.24
N VAL A 643 -1.93 18.81 5.14
CA VAL A 643 -2.58 18.54 6.42
C VAL A 643 -2.06 19.51 7.47
N ARG A 644 -2.98 20.20 8.13
CA ARG A 644 -2.68 21.12 9.22
C ARG A 644 -3.33 20.60 10.49
N TYR A 645 -2.51 20.15 11.43
CA TYR A 645 -2.94 19.66 12.73
C TYR A 645 -3.25 20.85 13.67
N SER A 646 -4.22 20.64 14.58
CA SER A 646 -4.61 21.65 15.56
C SER A 646 -3.59 21.83 16.70
N GLY A 647 -2.74 20.84 16.94
CA GLY A 647 -1.84 20.80 18.08
C GLY A 647 -2.55 20.60 19.43
N GLN A 648 -3.82 20.20 19.44
CA GLN A 648 -4.67 20.09 20.62
C GLN A 648 -5.51 18.81 20.59
N ASN A 649 -5.84 18.23 21.75
CA ASN A 649 -6.82 17.16 21.86
C ASN A 649 -8.25 17.74 21.86
N ASP A 650 -8.68 18.25 20.74
CA ASP A 650 -9.87 19.08 20.55
C ASP A 650 -11.08 18.34 19.95
N ALA A 651 -10.96 17.02 19.75
CA ALA A 651 -12.03 16.25 19.11
C ALA A 651 -12.21 14.85 19.72
N PHE A 652 -13.33 14.24 19.41
CA PHE A 652 -13.64 12.82 19.61
C PHE A 652 -14.51 12.31 18.47
N GLY A 653 -14.49 10.98 18.24
CA GLY A 653 -15.19 10.43 17.11
C GLY A 653 -15.46 8.93 17.17
N TYR A 654 -16.04 8.41 16.10
CA TYR A 654 -16.22 6.98 15.92
C TYR A 654 -16.09 6.62 14.45
N ALA A 655 -15.74 5.35 14.20
CA ALA A 655 -15.85 4.71 12.90
C ALA A 655 -16.53 3.35 13.04
N ALA A 656 -17.55 3.08 12.23
CA ALA A 656 -18.29 1.83 12.23
C ALA A 656 -18.53 1.39 10.79
N GLY A 657 -18.46 0.08 10.53
CA GLY A 657 -18.65 -0.41 9.17
C GLY A 657 -18.71 -1.92 9.05
N LEU A 658 -18.90 -2.35 7.81
CA LEU A 658 -18.95 -3.75 7.39
C LEU A 658 -18.00 -3.93 6.19
N ASP A 659 -17.11 -4.90 6.30
CA ASP A 659 -16.15 -5.30 5.27
C ASP A 659 -16.50 -6.70 4.78
N LEU A 660 -16.56 -6.88 3.47
CA LEU A 660 -16.78 -8.16 2.80
C LEU A 660 -15.64 -8.42 1.81
N LYS A 661 -15.10 -9.63 1.79
CA LYS A 661 -14.09 -10.05 0.82
C LYS A 661 -14.37 -11.47 0.36
N LEU A 662 -14.53 -11.65 -0.94
CA LEU A 662 -14.54 -12.95 -1.59
C LEU A 662 -13.18 -13.18 -2.24
N TYR A 663 -12.45 -14.16 -1.77
CA TYR A 663 -11.15 -14.57 -2.30
C TYR A 663 -11.26 -15.99 -2.87
N GLY A 664 -10.58 -16.27 -3.95
CA GLY A 664 -10.51 -17.63 -4.49
C GLY A 664 -10.07 -17.70 -5.94
N GLU A 665 -10.08 -18.88 -6.50
CA GLU A 665 -9.71 -19.17 -7.87
C GLU A 665 -10.92 -19.01 -8.81
N LEU A 666 -11.20 -17.78 -9.25
CA LEU A 666 -12.21 -17.57 -10.31
C LEU A 666 -11.78 -18.20 -11.63
N VAL A 667 -10.47 -18.22 -11.89
CA VAL A 667 -9.82 -18.96 -12.98
C VAL A 667 -8.87 -19.98 -12.35
N PRO A 668 -8.83 -21.25 -12.82
CA PRO A 668 -7.98 -22.28 -12.23
C PRO A 668 -6.53 -21.83 -12.10
N GLY A 669 -5.95 -21.95 -10.88
CA GLY A 669 -4.57 -21.57 -10.61
C GLY A 669 -4.27 -20.08 -10.62
N ALA A 670 -5.29 -19.22 -10.62
CA ALA A 670 -5.16 -17.77 -10.58
C ALA A 670 -5.98 -17.18 -9.43
N ASP A 671 -5.31 -16.66 -8.43
CA ASP A 671 -5.95 -16.00 -7.29
C ASP A 671 -6.61 -14.70 -7.71
N SER A 672 -7.86 -14.53 -7.31
CA SER A 672 -8.65 -13.33 -7.56
C SER A 672 -9.47 -12.99 -6.32
N TRP A 673 -9.82 -11.72 -6.16
CA TRP A 673 -10.70 -11.32 -5.08
C TRP A 673 -11.54 -10.11 -5.43
N ILE A 674 -12.66 -10.04 -4.73
CA ILE A 674 -13.59 -8.92 -4.76
C ILE A 674 -13.77 -8.47 -3.32
N SER A 675 -13.67 -7.18 -3.07
CA SER A 675 -13.86 -6.56 -1.77
C SER A 675 -14.94 -5.49 -1.85
N PHE A 676 -15.75 -5.42 -0.82
CA PHE A 676 -16.75 -4.38 -0.64
C PHE A 676 -16.72 -3.91 0.82
N SER A 677 -16.76 -2.61 1.03
CA SER A 677 -16.80 -2.02 2.36
C SER A 677 -17.83 -0.92 2.42
N THR A 678 -18.49 -0.81 3.55
CA THR A 678 -19.31 0.35 3.91
C THR A 678 -18.95 0.83 5.30
N MET A 679 -18.86 2.17 5.46
CA MET A 679 -18.55 2.75 6.76
C MET A 679 -19.22 4.09 7.00
N SER A 680 -19.31 4.45 8.27
CA SER A 680 -19.57 5.81 8.75
C SER A 680 -18.47 6.18 9.73
N ALA A 681 -17.72 7.23 9.44
CA ALA A 681 -16.70 7.80 10.31
C ALA A 681 -17.04 9.26 10.61
N ARG A 682 -17.30 9.56 11.86
CA ARG A 682 -17.76 10.87 12.31
C ARG A 682 -16.91 11.39 13.45
N GLN A 683 -16.74 12.71 13.48
CA GLN A 683 -16.05 13.41 14.55
C GLN A 683 -16.87 14.59 15.06
N ARG A 684 -16.58 15.00 16.28
CA ARG A 684 -17.17 16.18 16.91
C ARG A 684 -16.05 17.01 17.55
N LEU A 685 -16.02 18.30 17.20
CA LEU A 685 -15.08 19.24 17.76
C LEU A 685 -15.59 19.72 19.12
N ILE A 686 -14.70 19.78 20.11
CA ILE A 686 -15.02 20.19 21.48
C ILE A 686 -15.25 21.71 21.52
N ASP A 687 -14.41 22.46 20.79
CA ASP A 687 -14.42 23.91 20.76
C ASP A 687 -15.52 24.52 19.87
N GLN A 688 -16.14 23.68 19.02
CA GLN A 688 -17.21 24.06 18.09
C GLN A 688 -18.42 23.11 18.22
N PRO A 689 -19.06 23.02 19.39
CA PRO A 689 -20.12 22.05 19.67
C PRO A 689 -21.37 22.27 18.80
N GLU A 690 -21.58 23.48 18.29
CA GLU A 690 -22.67 23.85 17.39
C GLU A 690 -22.59 23.16 16.04
N LEU A 691 -21.42 22.77 15.61
CA LEU A 691 -21.23 21.95 14.39
C LEU A 691 -21.83 20.55 14.55
N GLY A 692 -21.95 20.03 15.81
CA GLY A 692 -22.41 18.67 16.04
C GLY A 692 -21.49 17.63 15.38
N TRP A 693 -22.07 16.53 14.90
CA TRP A 693 -21.32 15.47 14.21
C TRP A 693 -21.04 15.86 12.77
N ILE A 694 -19.75 15.89 12.40
CA ILE A 694 -19.27 16.10 11.03
C ILE A 694 -18.58 14.82 10.52
N PRO A 695 -18.59 14.56 9.21
CA PRO A 695 -17.80 13.45 8.64
C PRO A 695 -16.31 13.61 8.98
N SER A 696 -15.62 12.52 9.29
CA SER A 696 -14.15 12.53 9.35
C SER A 696 -13.58 12.84 7.96
N PRO A 697 -12.46 13.55 7.82
CA PRO A 697 -11.84 13.84 6.53
C PRO A 697 -11.56 12.59 5.68
N GLN A 698 -11.39 11.43 6.30
CA GLN A 698 -11.11 10.15 5.64
C GLN A 698 -12.35 9.25 5.45
N GLU A 699 -13.55 9.78 5.70
CA GLU A 699 -14.78 9.02 5.52
C GLU A 699 -15.05 8.73 4.04
N GLN A 700 -15.10 7.47 3.66
CA GLN A 700 -15.66 6.98 2.40
C GLN A 700 -16.79 6.00 2.71
N ARG A 701 -18.04 6.40 2.47
CA ARG A 701 -19.24 5.63 2.90
C ARG A 701 -19.32 4.24 2.28
N TYR A 702 -18.75 4.06 1.09
CA TYR A 702 -18.63 2.78 0.41
C TYR A 702 -17.34 2.73 -0.41
N SER A 703 -16.78 1.54 -0.53
CA SER A 703 -15.72 1.23 -1.46
C SER A 703 -15.89 -0.17 -2.03
N PHE A 704 -15.61 -0.30 -3.30
CA PHE A 704 -15.56 -1.56 -4.03
C PHE A 704 -14.19 -1.69 -4.68
N SER A 705 -13.57 -2.84 -4.53
CA SER A 705 -12.34 -3.15 -5.24
C SER A 705 -12.33 -4.59 -5.73
N MET A 706 -11.65 -4.82 -6.84
CA MET A 706 -11.50 -6.14 -7.44
C MET A 706 -10.10 -6.27 -8.03
N PHE A 707 -9.49 -7.42 -7.78
CA PHE A 707 -8.35 -7.89 -8.54
C PHE A 707 -8.69 -9.22 -9.16
N PHE A 708 -8.55 -9.30 -10.46
CA PHE A 708 -8.89 -10.48 -11.26
C PHE A 708 -7.72 -10.85 -12.15
N GLN A 709 -7.39 -12.14 -12.16
CA GLN A 709 -6.37 -12.71 -13.03
C GLN A 709 -7.00 -13.75 -13.94
N ASP A 710 -6.55 -13.77 -15.19
CA ASP A 710 -6.95 -14.74 -16.20
C ASP A 710 -5.78 -15.08 -17.11
N TYR A 711 -5.90 -16.18 -17.84
CA TYR A 711 -4.98 -16.56 -18.89
C TYR A 711 -5.72 -17.28 -20.02
N ILE A 712 -5.16 -17.23 -21.21
CA ILE A 712 -5.72 -17.95 -22.35
C ILE A 712 -5.32 -19.43 -22.24
N PRO A 713 -6.26 -20.40 -22.18
CA PRO A 713 -5.92 -21.83 -22.01
C PRO A 713 -4.96 -22.39 -23.05
N GLN A 714 -5.06 -21.93 -24.32
CA GLN A 714 -4.15 -22.33 -25.39
C GLN A 714 -2.77 -21.68 -25.28
N PHE A 715 -2.68 -20.55 -24.56
CA PHE A 715 -1.46 -19.75 -24.38
C PHE A 715 -1.30 -19.34 -22.91
N PRO A 716 -1.05 -20.28 -21.99
CA PRO A 716 -1.00 -20.00 -20.54
C PRO A 716 0.14 -19.06 -20.13
N GLN A 717 1.05 -18.75 -21.06
CA GLN A 717 2.11 -17.75 -20.87
C GLN A 717 1.59 -16.32 -20.95
N LEU A 718 0.44 -16.11 -21.61
CA LEU A 718 -0.22 -14.82 -21.71
C LEU A 718 -1.27 -14.71 -20.60
N LYS A 719 -0.95 -13.90 -19.61
CA LYS A 719 -1.81 -13.65 -18.44
C LYS A 719 -2.36 -12.24 -18.51
N PHE A 720 -3.61 -12.08 -18.11
CA PHE A 720 -4.27 -10.80 -18.00
C PHE A 720 -4.55 -10.49 -16.53
N HIS A 721 -4.42 -9.22 -16.18
CA HIS A 721 -4.62 -8.72 -14.83
C HIS A 721 -5.52 -7.51 -14.88
N LEU A 722 -6.60 -7.53 -14.13
CA LEU A 722 -7.54 -6.43 -14.00
C LEU A 722 -7.59 -5.97 -12.55
N LYS A 723 -7.37 -4.69 -12.33
CA LYS A 723 -7.57 -4.02 -11.05
C LYS A 723 -8.65 -2.98 -11.22
N MET A 724 -9.67 -3.03 -10.39
CA MET A 724 -10.78 -2.07 -10.37
C MET A 724 -10.94 -1.50 -8.97
N ILE A 725 -11.14 -0.19 -8.88
CA ILE A 725 -11.44 0.52 -7.64
C ILE A 725 -12.58 1.50 -7.93
N TRP A 726 -13.56 1.48 -7.06
CA TRP A 726 -14.64 2.46 -7.03
C TRP A 726 -14.95 2.79 -5.58
N SER A 727 -14.79 4.04 -5.19
CA SER A 727 -15.06 4.50 -3.83
C SER A 727 -15.78 5.84 -3.81
N ASP A 728 -16.52 6.06 -2.73
CA ASP A 728 -17.20 7.32 -2.45
C ASP A 728 -16.19 8.47 -2.38
N GLY A 729 -16.59 9.65 -2.78
CA GLY A 729 -15.79 10.86 -2.64
C GLY A 729 -15.57 11.24 -1.18
N MET A 730 -14.38 11.71 -0.84
CA MET A 730 -14.08 12.22 0.50
C MET A 730 -14.84 13.50 0.81
N PRO A 731 -15.23 13.73 2.07
CA PRO A 731 -15.80 15.02 2.49
C PRO A 731 -14.72 16.10 2.43
N PHE A 732 -15.11 17.30 2.07
CA PHE A 732 -14.25 18.48 2.09
C PHE A 732 -15.01 19.69 2.58
N ALA A 733 -14.30 20.71 3.03
CA ALA A 733 -14.89 21.94 3.53
C ALA A 733 -14.39 23.15 2.75
N SER A 734 -15.23 24.16 2.67
CA SER A 734 -14.81 25.50 2.28
C SER A 734 -13.90 26.10 3.37
N PRO A 735 -12.81 26.79 3.03
CA PRO A 735 -11.87 27.34 4.00
C PRO A 735 -12.48 28.25 5.08
N ARG A 736 -13.61 28.88 4.78
CA ARG A 736 -14.34 29.78 5.69
C ARG A 736 -15.50 29.11 6.42
N ASN A 737 -15.87 27.89 6.06
CA ASN A 737 -17.06 27.23 6.59
C ASN A 737 -16.87 25.74 6.75
N LEU A 738 -16.34 25.32 7.90
CA LEU A 738 -16.13 23.92 8.21
C LEU A 738 -17.46 23.13 8.24
N ALA A 739 -18.60 23.77 8.54
CA ALA A 739 -19.90 23.12 8.50
C ALA A 739 -20.26 22.56 7.11
N SER A 740 -19.69 23.12 6.03
CA SER A 740 -19.90 22.65 4.67
C SER A 740 -19.38 21.21 4.44
N GLN A 741 -18.49 20.71 5.29
CA GLN A 741 -18.03 19.32 5.27
C GLN A 741 -19.16 18.29 5.47
N LYS A 742 -20.28 18.70 6.06
CA LYS A 742 -21.46 17.83 6.21
C LYS A 742 -22.11 17.48 4.88
N THR A 743 -22.00 18.36 3.90
CA THR A 743 -22.72 18.25 2.63
C THR A 743 -21.80 18.15 1.42
N LEU A 744 -20.61 18.74 1.48
CA LEU A 744 -19.69 18.72 0.36
C LEU A 744 -18.88 17.43 0.33
N ARG A 745 -18.93 16.76 -0.81
CA ARG A 745 -18.10 15.56 -1.10
C ARG A 745 -17.47 15.68 -2.47
N MET A 746 -16.25 15.19 -2.59
CA MET A 746 -15.59 15.00 -3.89
C MET A 746 -16.41 14.05 -4.75
N THR A 747 -16.17 14.05 -6.04
CA THR A 747 -16.70 13.05 -6.95
C THR A 747 -16.15 11.67 -6.59
N ASP A 748 -16.93 10.60 -6.85
CA ASP A 748 -16.47 9.23 -6.66
C ASP A 748 -15.14 8.99 -7.35
N TYR A 749 -14.23 8.33 -6.66
CA TYR A 749 -13.00 7.83 -7.26
C TYR A 749 -13.28 6.54 -8.02
N ARG A 750 -12.94 6.50 -9.30
CA ARG A 750 -13.20 5.38 -10.20
C ARG A 750 -11.97 5.10 -11.02
N ARG A 751 -11.49 3.86 -11.00
CA ARG A 751 -10.32 3.48 -11.76
C ARG A 751 -10.37 2.03 -12.19
N ILE A 752 -9.98 1.78 -13.43
CA ILE A 752 -9.75 0.45 -13.99
C ILE A 752 -8.35 0.43 -14.59
N ASP A 753 -7.50 -0.45 -14.09
CA ASP A 753 -6.18 -0.71 -14.62
C ASP A 753 -6.14 -2.12 -15.23
N LEU A 754 -5.57 -2.25 -16.42
CA LEU A 754 -5.44 -3.51 -17.13
C LEU A 754 -3.97 -3.81 -17.37
N GLY A 755 -3.55 -5.05 -17.12
CA GLY A 755 -2.23 -5.57 -17.44
C GLY A 755 -2.30 -6.81 -18.32
N ALA A 756 -1.34 -6.97 -19.20
CA ALA A 756 -1.12 -8.19 -19.96
C ALA A 756 0.36 -8.57 -19.86
N THR A 757 0.62 -9.77 -19.34
CA THR A 757 1.98 -10.28 -19.11
C THR A 757 2.22 -11.48 -20.00
N TYR A 758 3.29 -11.47 -20.78
CA TYR A 758 3.77 -12.63 -21.52
C TYR A 758 5.10 -13.11 -20.92
N ALA A 759 5.10 -14.37 -20.46
CA ALA A 759 6.25 -14.98 -19.79
C ALA A 759 6.97 -15.96 -20.73
N PHE A 760 8.27 -15.74 -20.94
CA PHE A 760 9.15 -16.60 -21.69
C PHE A 760 10.01 -17.43 -20.72
N ASN A 761 9.90 -18.75 -20.80
CA ASN A 761 10.77 -19.67 -20.06
C ASN A 761 11.24 -20.82 -20.96
N ALA A 762 12.06 -21.72 -20.45
CA ALA A 762 12.63 -22.82 -21.24
C ALA A 762 11.58 -23.77 -21.85
N LYS A 763 10.35 -23.80 -21.27
CA LYS A 763 9.22 -24.60 -21.78
C LYS A 763 8.52 -23.90 -22.93
N THR A 764 8.45 -22.58 -22.93
CA THR A 764 7.60 -21.78 -23.82
C THR A 764 8.36 -21.16 -24.99
N ALA A 765 9.68 -20.93 -24.86
CA ALA A 765 10.47 -20.25 -25.87
C ALA A 765 11.76 -21.03 -26.25
N LYS A 766 11.96 -21.29 -27.54
CA LYS A 766 13.12 -22.04 -28.01
C LYS A 766 14.45 -21.37 -27.66
N PHE A 767 14.54 -20.04 -27.75
CA PHE A 767 15.76 -19.29 -27.41
C PHE A 767 16.16 -19.41 -25.94
N MET A 768 15.20 -19.64 -25.04
CA MET A 768 15.45 -19.87 -23.62
C MET A 768 16.10 -21.24 -23.32
N ARG A 769 16.18 -22.12 -24.32
CA ARG A 769 16.88 -23.41 -24.23
C ARG A 769 18.33 -23.31 -24.70
N ALA A 770 18.74 -22.16 -25.23
CA ALA A 770 20.14 -21.96 -25.67
C ALA A 770 21.10 -21.96 -24.46
N PRO A 771 22.34 -22.39 -24.62
CA PRO A 771 23.35 -22.37 -23.56
C PRO A 771 23.56 -20.98 -22.93
N SER A 772 23.42 -19.93 -23.76
CA SER A 772 23.49 -18.52 -23.31
C SER A 772 22.36 -18.10 -22.35
N ALA A 773 21.23 -18.78 -22.40
CA ALA A 773 20.07 -18.51 -21.54
C ALA A 773 19.98 -19.47 -20.32
N LYS A 774 21.00 -20.31 -20.09
CA LYS A 774 20.99 -21.34 -19.04
C LYS A 774 20.71 -20.77 -17.64
N HIS A 775 21.17 -19.58 -17.36
CA HIS A 775 21.03 -18.92 -16.06
C HIS A 775 19.74 -18.07 -15.94
N ILE A 776 18.95 -17.95 -17.00
CA ILE A 776 17.68 -17.23 -16.99
C ILE A 776 16.56 -18.21 -16.59
N ALA A 777 15.86 -17.91 -15.51
CA ALA A 777 14.69 -18.70 -15.09
C ALA A 777 13.47 -18.32 -15.92
N GLU A 778 13.20 -17.02 -16.04
CA GLU A 778 12.08 -16.46 -16.78
C GLU A 778 12.42 -15.06 -17.30
N TRP A 779 11.85 -14.71 -18.43
CA TRP A 779 11.81 -13.35 -18.95
C TRP A 779 10.36 -12.99 -19.19
N ALA A 780 9.88 -11.93 -18.58
CA ALA A 780 8.49 -11.46 -18.71
C ALA A 780 8.44 -10.06 -19.32
N VAL A 781 7.48 -9.88 -20.22
CA VAL A 781 7.12 -8.57 -20.78
C VAL A 781 5.67 -8.30 -20.38
N GLN A 782 5.45 -7.19 -19.70
CA GLN A 782 4.13 -6.76 -19.22
C GLN A 782 3.78 -5.41 -19.81
N PHE A 783 2.62 -5.34 -20.44
CA PHE A 783 2.02 -4.11 -20.91
C PHE A 783 0.87 -3.74 -19.95
N GLU A 784 0.83 -2.49 -19.51
CA GLU A 784 -0.17 -2.00 -18.56
C GLU A 784 -0.86 -0.75 -19.11
N VAL A 785 -2.15 -0.66 -18.85
CA VAL A 785 -2.96 0.53 -19.12
C VAL A 785 -3.57 0.99 -17.81
N PHE A 786 -3.14 2.14 -17.34
CA PHE A 786 -3.68 2.77 -16.14
C PHE A 786 -4.86 3.68 -16.51
N ASN A 787 -5.90 3.66 -15.68
CA ASN A 787 -7.13 4.42 -15.89
C ASN A 787 -7.71 4.19 -17.31
N LEU A 788 -8.02 2.95 -17.64
CA LEU A 788 -8.44 2.49 -18.97
C LEU A 788 -9.59 3.33 -19.57
N VAL A 789 -10.53 3.77 -18.74
CA VAL A 789 -11.72 4.53 -19.14
C VAL A 789 -11.46 6.03 -19.21
N ASP A 790 -10.30 6.49 -18.72
CA ASP A 790 -9.90 7.91 -18.68
C ASP A 790 -10.83 8.77 -17.79
N TRP A 791 -11.25 8.26 -16.64
CA TRP A 791 -12.03 9.02 -15.67
C TRP A 791 -11.19 10.12 -15.04
N ARG A 792 -11.79 11.29 -14.92
CA ARG A 792 -11.18 12.43 -14.22
C ARG A 792 -11.46 12.33 -12.72
N ASN A 793 -10.54 11.74 -11.98
CA ASN A 793 -10.61 11.63 -10.53
C ASN A 793 -10.08 12.93 -9.89
N VAL A 794 -10.76 13.41 -8.86
CA VAL A 794 -10.37 14.62 -8.13
C VAL A 794 -9.52 14.22 -6.91
N ASN A 795 -8.33 14.82 -6.79
CA ASN A 795 -7.44 14.64 -5.64
C ASN A 795 -7.76 15.64 -4.51
N SER A 796 -8.00 16.88 -4.89
CA SER A 796 -8.24 18.00 -3.98
C SER A 796 -8.95 19.14 -4.72
N TYR A 797 -9.35 20.16 -3.98
CA TYR A 797 -9.84 21.39 -4.56
C TYR A 797 -8.93 22.57 -4.20
N PHE A 798 -8.64 23.39 -5.19
CA PHE A 798 -8.03 24.68 -5.00
C PHE A 798 -9.14 25.73 -4.89
N TRP A 799 -9.13 26.51 -3.82
CA TRP A 799 -10.16 27.49 -3.55
C TRP A 799 -9.72 28.88 -4.02
N VAL A 800 -10.56 29.51 -4.81
CA VAL A 800 -10.41 30.91 -5.22
C VAL A 800 -11.64 31.69 -4.78
N SER A 801 -11.46 32.97 -4.49
CA SER A 801 -12.57 33.85 -4.16
C SER A 801 -12.71 34.91 -5.26
N ASP A 802 -13.96 35.28 -5.57
CA ASP A 802 -14.21 36.39 -6.44
C ASP A 802 -14.20 37.73 -5.67
N ALA A 803 -14.34 38.84 -6.39
CA ALA A 803 -14.38 40.19 -5.81
C ALA A 803 -15.59 40.42 -4.89
N TYR A 804 -16.61 39.59 -4.97
CA TYR A 804 -17.81 39.64 -4.11
C TYR A 804 -17.68 38.76 -2.86
N GLY A 805 -16.55 38.04 -2.71
CA GLY A 805 -16.29 37.17 -1.58
C GLY A 805 -16.88 35.74 -1.70
N ASN A 806 -17.46 35.39 -2.86
CA ASN A 806 -17.90 34.04 -3.13
C ASN A 806 -16.68 33.12 -3.30
N GLN A 807 -16.77 31.91 -2.76
CA GLN A 807 -15.69 30.91 -2.85
C GLN A 807 -16.02 29.89 -3.95
N TRP A 808 -15.05 29.65 -4.82
CA TRP A 808 -15.13 28.72 -5.93
C TRP A 808 -14.09 27.62 -5.76
N ALA A 809 -14.54 26.37 -5.88
CA ALA A 809 -13.69 25.19 -5.77
C ALA A 809 -13.24 24.73 -7.17
N SER A 810 -11.98 24.95 -7.52
CA SER A 810 -11.39 24.43 -8.75
C SER A 810 -10.83 23.03 -8.48
N PRO A 811 -11.23 21.98 -9.22
CA PRO A 811 -10.77 20.63 -8.99
C PRO A 811 -9.31 20.44 -9.44
N ASN A 812 -8.53 19.78 -8.61
CA ASN A 812 -7.20 19.29 -8.97
C ASN A 812 -7.31 17.81 -9.33
N TYR A 813 -7.18 17.48 -10.61
CA TYR A 813 -7.39 16.13 -11.10
C TYR A 813 -6.13 15.27 -10.96
N LEU A 814 -6.35 13.98 -10.71
CA LEU A 814 -5.34 12.92 -10.76
C LEU A 814 -5.01 12.54 -12.21
N THR A 815 -4.20 11.52 -12.39
CA THR A 815 -3.68 11.13 -13.70
C THR A 815 -4.77 10.56 -14.61
N GLY A 816 -4.80 11.02 -15.87
CA GLY A 816 -5.60 10.42 -16.93
C GLY A 816 -5.03 9.09 -17.39
N ARG A 817 -5.54 8.57 -18.53
CA ARG A 817 -5.05 7.28 -19.09
C ARG A 817 -3.57 7.32 -19.41
N ARG A 818 -2.84 6.28 -18.94
CA ARG A 818 -1.41 6.10 -19.19
C ARG A 818 -1.10 4.66 -19.56
N TYR A 819 -0.01 4.49 -20.26
CA TYR A 819 0.49 3.20 -20.74
C TYR A 819 1.86 2.94 -20.10
N ASN A 820 2.12 1.72 -19.69
CA ASN A 820 3.42 1.32 -19.17
C ASN A 820 3.88 0.03 -19.85
N LEU A 821 5.16 -0.06 -20.10
CA LEU A 821 5.81 -1.29 -20.55
C LEU A 821 6.85 -1.67 -19.50
N LYS A 822 6.75 -2.89 -18.98
CA LYS A 822 7.66 -3.44 -17.99
C LYS A 822 8.30 -4.69 -18.51
N ILE A 823 9.60 -4.81 -18.34
CA ILE A 823 10.38 -5.98 -18.68
C ILE A 823 11.03 -6.47 -17.39
N THR A 824 10.92 -7.77 -17.13
CA THR A 824 11.53 -8.41 -15.95
C THR A 824 12.30 -9.64 -16.40
N VAL A 825 13.50 -9.82 -15.87
CA VAL A 825 14.36 -10.98 -16.10
C VAL A 825 14.69 -11.59 -14.73
N ASP A 826 14.24 -12.81 -14.50
CA ASP A 826 14.57 -13.58 -13.30
C ASP A 826 15.69 -14.57 -13.63
N LEU A 827 16.76 -14.58 -12.80
CA LEU A 827 17.93 -15.43 -12.91
C LEU A 827 17.90 -16.52 -11.82
N LYS A 828 18.54 -17.67 -12.12
CA LYS A 828 18.65 -18.82 -11.21
C LYS A 828 20.08 -19.37 -11.15
#